data_8d399a0484e06c3608609736322e907f
#
_entry.id   8d399a0484e06c3608609736322e907f
#
_cell.length_a   1.000
_cell.length_b   1.000
_cell.length_c   1.000
_cell.angle_alpha   90.00
_cell.angle_beta   90.00
_cell.angle_gamma   90.00
#
_symmetry.space_group_name_H-M   'P 1'
#
loop_
_entity.id
_entity.type
_entity.pdbx_description
1 polymer ?
#
loop_
_entity_poly.entity_id
_entity_poly.type
_entity_poly.pdbx_seq_one_letter_code
_entity_poly.pdbx_strand_id
1 'polypeptide(L)'
;MNRRIVSSFLERCAAWLAAAKPHAVAVLHRLRHPTRRGVLLAVAALPALCVLYVLALIPFTPSIGDIRKARVDAPAQILSADGKLLAEFKPSNREWVPLADISPKMVDALISTEDHRFYEHHGLDWRRTAGAALRTFSGDRQGGSTITQQLARNLYPDEIGRAPTLTRKLKEAITALKIEAVYSKAQILETYLNTVPFLYNAYGVEMAARTYFDKSADQLDALDAATLVGMLKGNSYYNPVLNPERALARRNTVLAQMVKYGRLSPAAYASLQKKPLRIDFERQKEPPGPAPHFAQQLRKWLIAWADRNDYNIYSDGLVVRTTIDSRLQTYATQALARQTNQLQGVANGMWNAGSGCAPGNPLFRAFVRETPEFRAALDGGATGDAALKRLLADRGFARALCKAKADVQAGFLAIDPRNGQIKAWVGSRDFTTEPFDHVQQARRQPGSTFKPFVYGAAFAAGATPDDTFVDQPVEIPLAGGEIWRPDDDAPPTNKPMTLRDAIAYSRNRITAQLMMKVGPQKVARLARAMGVRDSALDAVPSLALGTSPVTLKEMVSAYATIANVGEYVEPRMVTRIEGRNGEVLAEFASATPERALDAAAARTLIDVMRGVVERGTGAAIRSRYGIRADVAGKTGTTQGDTDGWFILTQPELVAGAWVGFDDGRVTLGGDWGQGARSALPIVGDFYQRAIRARLVDTRERFATEAPPSAFDTFRNKLGDWYRYLFEEPEPPRKAAPPKAPRAPLEEVMPASEVEAASAAAARAASEAAAVASAASTASAAPPASGVPFAPGGASAPALPPLLPPMPQSAPLPPAAQPGSSLPNDNAPMSPTPTPDAPAAGGSN
;
A
#
# COMPACT_ATOMS: atom_id res chain seq x y z
N MET A 1 -41.56 10.25 -5.82
CA MET A 1 -42.01 9.46 -7.01
C MET A 1 -43.48 9.12 -6.83
N ASN A 2 -44.32 9.56 -7.76
CA ASN A 2 -45.77 9.80 -7.59
C ASN A 2 -46.55 8.48 -7.47
N ARG A 3 -47.30 8.23 -6.39
CA ARG A 3 -48.14 7.05 -6.14
C ARG A 3 -49.10 6.73 -7.31
N ARG A 4 -49.48 7.71 -8.13
CA ARG A 4 -50.34 7.54 -9.32
C ARG A 4 -49.66 6.80 -10.51
N ILE A 5 -48.34 6.88 -10.62
CA ILE A 5 -47.59 6.20 -11.71
C ILE A 5 -47.43 4.70 -11.38
N VAL A 6 -47.20 4.38 -10.10
CA VAL A 6 -47.07 2.98 -9.65
C VAL A 6 -48.46 2.24 -9.73
N SER A 7 -49.56 2.91 -9.37
CA SER A 7 -50.89 2.27 -9.47
C SER A 7 -51.29 2.00 -10.94
N SER A 8 -51.02 2.95 -11.86
CA SER A 8 -51.32 2.76 -13.30
C SER A 8 -50.45 1.66 -13.95
N PHE A 9 -49.21 1.50 -13.48
CA PHE A 9 -48.34 0.41 -13.94
C PHE A 9 -48.83 -0.96 -13.43
N LEU A 10 -49.19 -1.05 -12.15
CA LEU A 10 -49.75 -2.31 -11.57
C LEU A 10 -51.08 -2.69 -12.20
N GLU A 11 -51.98 -1.73 -12.52
CA GLU A 11 -53.23 -1.99 -13.23
C GLU A 11 -52.99 -2.50 -14.67
N ARG A 12 -52.00 -1.93 -15.39
CA ARG A 12 -51.63 -2.44 -16.73
C ARG A 12 -51.00 -3.83 -16.67
N CYS A 13 -50.17 -4.12 -15.66
CA CYS A 13 -49.67 -5.46 -15.45
C CYS A 13 -50.76 -6.47 -15.07
N ALA A 14 -51.71 -6.06 -14.25
CA ALA A 14 -52.85 -6.90 -13.88
C ALA A 14 -53.80 -7.16 -15.08
N ALA A 15 -54.06 -6.14 -15.92
CA ALA A 15 -54.84 -6.31 -17.14
C ALA A 15 -54.15 -7.21 -18.18
N TRP A 16 -52.78 -7.07 -18.30
CA TRP A 16 -51.98 -7.96 -19.16
C TRP A 16 -51.98 -9.41 -18.67
N LEU A 17 -51.84 -9.62 -17.36
CA LEU A 17 -51.93 -10.95 -16.73
C LEU A 17 -53.34 -11.57 -16.85
N ALA A 18 -54.40 -10.76 -16.76
CA ALA A 18 -55.77 -11.21 -16.96
C ALA A 18 -56.05 -11.62 -18.42
N ALA A 19 -55.51 -10.86 -19.39
CA ALA A 19 -55.59 -11.17 -20.83
C ALA A 19 -54.74 -12.43 -21.20
N ALA A 20 -53.63 -12.66 -20.48
CA ALA A 20 -52.77 -13.84 -20.71
C ALA A 20 -53.33 -15.16 -20.12
N LYS A 21 -54.19 -15.11 -19.10
CA LYS A 21 -54.80 -16.31 -18.46
C LYS A 21 -55.47 -17.28 -19.43
N PRO A 22 -56.38 -16.88 -20.37
CA PRO A 22 -57.03 -17.82 -21.29
C PRO A 22 -56.02 -18.47 -22.24
N HIS A 23 -54.97 -17.75 -22.66
CA HIS A 23 -53.94 -18.34 -23.51
C HIS A 23 -53.03 -19.30 -22.75
N ALA A 24 -52.73 -19.02 -21.50
CA ALA A 24 -51.95 -19.94 -20.63
C ALA A 24 -52.72 -21.23 -20.35
N VAL A 25 -54.01 -21.16 -20.09
CA VAL A 25 -54.88 -22.34 -19.89
C VAL A 25 -54.99 -23.15 -21.19
N ALA A 26 -55.13 -22.52 -22.35
CA ALA A 26 -55.17 -23.18 -23.66
C ALA A 26 -53.85 -23.88 -24.01
N VAL A 27 -52.72 -23.27 -23.63
CA VAL A 27 -51.35 -23.84 -23.76
C VAL A 27 -51.20 -25.05 -22.81
N LEU A 28 -51.61 -24.93 -21.56
CA LEU A 28 -51.61 -26.04 -20.57
C LEU A 28 -52.48 -27.24 -21.00
N HIS A 29 -53.66 -26.97 -21.62
CA HIS A 29 -54.49 -27.99 -22.13
C HIS A 29 -53.90 -28.72 -23.36
N ARG A 30 -53.21 -27.97 -24.26
CA ARG A 30 -52.46 -28.52 -25.40
C ARG A 30 -51.23 -29.34 -24.95
N LEU A 31 -50.57 -28.95 -23.85
CA LEU A 31 -49.46 -29.70 -23.25
C LEU A 31 -49.91 -31.04 -22.60
N ARG A 32 -51.16 -31.11 -22.10
CA ARG A 32 -51.77 -32.36 -21.52
C ARG A 32 -52.15 -33.38 -22.56
N HIS A 33 -52.48 -32.96 -23.81
CA HIS A 33 -52.83 -33.85 -24.92
C HIS A 33 -51.99 -33.49 -26.16
N PRO A 34 -50.73 -33.95 -26.23
CA PRO A 34 -49.82 -33.55 -27.30
C PRO A 34 -50.22 -34.25 -28.61
N THR A 35 -50.63 -33.45 -29.61
CA THR A 35 -50.78 -33.95 -30.99
C THR A 35 -49.39 -34.22 -31.58
N ARG A 36 -49.26 -35.17 -32.52
CA ARG A 36 -47.98 -35.47 -33.21
C ARG A 36 -47.35 -34.21 -33.80
N ARG A 37 -48.14 -33.26 -34.32
CA ARG A 37 -47.67 -31.94 -34.80
C ARG A 37 -47.18 -31.04 -33.66
N GLY A 38 -47.83 -31.06 -32.49
CA GLY A 38 -47.44 -30.31 -31.32
C GLY A 38 -46.10 -30.83 -30.75
N VAL A 39 -45.89 -32.13 -30.71
CA VAL A 39 -44.62 -32.74 -30.29
C VAL A 39 -43.48 -32.37 -31.29
N LEU A 40 -43.74 -32.45 -32.61
CA LEU A 40 -42.77 -32.05 -33.61
C LEU A 40 -42.40 -30.56 -33.52
N LEU A 41 -43.41 -29.70 -33.27
CA LEU A 41 -43.14 -28.26 -33.07
C LEU A 41 -42.39 -27.99 -31.78
N ALA A 42 -42.65 -28.68 -30.67
CA ALA A 42 -41.92 -28.55 -29.42
C ALA A 42 -40.45 -29.05 -29.56
N VAL A 43 -40.26 -30.16 -30.26
CA VAL A 43 -38.92 -30.67 -30.58
C VAL A 43 -38.13 -29.72 -31.49
N ALA A 44 -38.82 -29.08 -32.44
CA ALA A 44 -38.19 -28.07 -33.32
C ALA A 44 -37.95 -26.71 -32.60
N ALA A 45 -38.82 -26.34 -31.64
CA ALA A 45 -38.68 -25.12 -30.86
C ALA A 45 -37.47 -25.13 -29.90
N LEU A 46 -37.12 -26.31 -29.38
CA LEU A 46 -35.98 -26.43 -28.44
C LEU A 46 -34.64 -26.01 -29.06
N PRO A 47 -34.23 -26.50 -30.25
CA PRO A 47 -33.04 -26.01 -30.93
C PRO A 47 -33.11 -24.52 -31.28
N ALA A 48 -34.30 -24.02 -31.72
CA ALA A 48 -34.51 -22.64 -32.03
C ALA A 48 -34.28 -21.70 -30.78
N LEU A 49 -34.82 -22.11 -29.64
CA LEU A 49 -34.59 -21.43 -28.36
C LEU A 49 -33.10 -21.46 -27.94
N CYS A 50 -32.43 -22.62 -28.16
CA CYS A 50 -30.97 -22.69 -27.90
C CYS A 50 -30.19 -21.75 -28.82
N VAL A 51 -30.53 -21.67 -30.10
CA VAL A 51 -29.88 -20.72 -31.04
C VAL A 51 -30.15 -19.28 -30.60
N LEU A 52 -31.39 -18.93 -30.27
CA LEU A 52 -31.78 -17.61 -29.80
C LEU A 52 -31.01 -17.24 -28.52
N TYR A 53 -30.88 -18.19 -27.58
CA TYR A 53 -30.09 -17.99 -26.35
C TYR A 53 -28.58 -17.74 -26.66
N VAL A 54 -28.00 -18.49 -27.58
CA VAL A 54 -26.62 -18.28 -28.00
C VAL A 54 -26.45 -16.91 -28.65
N LEU A 55 -27.37 -16.49 -29.52
CA LEU A 55 -27.37 -15.16 -30.15
C LEU A 55 -27.52 -14.05 -29.12
N ALA A 56 -28.38 -14.24 -28.11
CA ALA A 56 -28.52 -13.28 -27.00
C ALA A 56 -27.27 -13.16 -26.11
N LEU A 57 -26.39 -14.17 -26.09
CA LEU A 57 -25.13 -14.12 -25.34
C LEU A 57 -24.02 -13.35 -26.10
N ILE A 58 -24.10 -13.17 -27.41
CA ILE A 58 -23.04 -12.51 -28.21
C ILE A 58 -22.66 -11.12 -27.69
N PRO A 59 -23.62 -10.21 -27.33
CA PRO A 59 -23.29 -8.89 -26.80
C PRO A 59 -22.60 -8.95 -25.41
N PHE A 60 -22.74 -10.05 -24.67
CA PHE A 60 -22.14 -10.26 -23.35
C PHE A 60 -20.81 -11.03 -23.42
N THR A 61 -20.15 -11.03 -24.56
CA THR A 61 -18.82 -11.58 -24.80
C THR A 61 -17.92 -10.47 -25.39
N PRO A 62 -16.59 -10.53 -25.17
CA PRO A 62 -15.64 -9.52 -25.64
C PRO A 62 -15.89 -9.11 -27.09
N SER A 63 -15.79 -7.82 -27.38
CA SER A 63 -15.90 -7.29 -28.74
C SER A 63 -14.69 -7.70 -29.58
N ILE A 64 -14.79 -7.60 -30.91
CA ILE A 64 -13.66 -7.81 -31.82
C ILE A 64 -12.56 -6.76 -31.57
N GLY A 65 -12.97 -5.53 -31.14
CA GLY A 65 -12.03 -4.48 -30.77
C GLY A 65 -11.20 -4.86 -29.53
N ASP A 66 -11.85 -5.38 -28.49
CA ASP A 66 -11.16 -5.84 -27.26
C ASP A 66 -10.22 -7.02 -27.55
N ILE A 67 -10.66 -7.95 -28.42
CA ILE A 67 -9.82 -9.07 -28.85
C ILE A 67 -8.55 -8.59 -29.58
N ARG A 68 -8.66 -7.58 -30.46
CA ARG A 68 -7.50 -6.99 -31.14
C ARG A 68 -6.54 -6.29 -30.18
N LYS A 69 -7.06 -5.66 -29.14
CA LYS A 69 -6.25 -5.00 -28.09
C LYS A 69 -5.47 -6.00 -27.22
N ALA A 70 -6.03 -7.16 -26.94
CA ALA A 70 -5.47 -8.15 -25.99
C ALA A 70 -4.06 -8.67 -26.34
N ARG A 71 -3.64 -8.62 -27.59
CA ARG A 71 -2.27 -9.00 -28.03
C ARG A 71 -1.29 -7.81 -27.88
N VAL A 72 -1.78 -6.62 -27.71
CA VAL A 72 -1.00 -5.38 -27.66
C VAL A 72 -1.02 -4.81 -26.25
N ASP A 73 -1.05 -5.70 -25.24
CA ASP A 73 -0.94 -5.28 -23.84
C ASP A 73 0.30 -4.40 -23.68
N ALA A 74 0.08 -3.13 -23.49
CA ALA A 74 1.10 -2.17 -23.11
C ALA A 74 0.85 -1.77 -21.66
N PRO A 75 1.74 -2.13 -20.72
CA PRO A 75 1.60 -1.73 -19.34
C PRO A 75 1.71 -0.22 -19.20
N ALA A 76 1.05 0.35 -18.19
CA ALA A 76 1.22 1.75 -17.90
C ALA A 76 2.65 2.02 -17.44
N GLN A 77 3.28 3.01 -18.07
CA GLN A 77 4.62 3.49 -17.73
C GLN A 77 4.52 4.68 -16.78
N ILE A 78 5.21 4.58 -15.67
CA ILE A 78 5.25 5.61 -14.63
C ILE A 78 6.57 6.35 -14.74
N LEU A 79 6.50 7.60 -15.17
CA LEU A 79 7.67 8.43 -15.40
C LEU A 79 7.83 9.49 -14.28
N SER A 80 9.06 9.74 -13.88
CA SER A 80 9.41 10.87 -13.02
C SER A 80 9.21 12.21 -13.76
N ALA A 81 9.27 13.32 -13.03
CA ALA A 81 9.17 14.67 -13.58
C ALA A 81 10.28 14.98 -14.60
N ASP A 82 11.47 14.38 -14.41
CA ASP A 82 12.63 14.45 -15.31
C ASP A 82 12.64 13.31 -16.38
N GLY A 83 11.52 12.59 -16.55
CA GLY A 83 11.32 11.63 -17.64
C GLY A 83 11.96 10.25 -17.45
N LYS A 84 12.42 9.90 -16.24
CA LYS A 84 12.99 8.56 -15.96
C LYS A 84 11.88 7.58 -15.58
N LEU A 85 12.01 6.33 -15.99
CA LEU A 85 11.08 5.26 -15.63
C LEU A 85 11.19 4.97 -14.11
N LEU A 86 10.08 5.08 -13.40
CA LEU A 86 9.96 4.74 -11.98
C LEU A 86 9.37 3.34 -11.78
N ALA A 87 8.38 2.98 -12.58
CA ALA A 87 7.72 1.67 -12.53
C ALA A 87 6.96 1.41 -13.83
N GLU A 88 6.66 0.13 -14.07
CA GLU A 88 5.67 -0.31 -15.05
C GLU A 88 4.57 -1.10 -14.33
N PHE A 89 3.31 -0.82 -14.62
CA PHE A 89 2.21 -1.57 -14.01
C PHE A 89 1.81 -2.72 -14.92
N LYS A 90 2.52 -3.82 -14.77
CA LYS A 90 2.20 -5.09 -15.44
C LYS A 90 1.11 -5.84 -14.66
N PRO A 91 0.21 -6.58 -15.33
CA PRO A 91 -0.85 -7.35 -14.65
C PRO A 91 -0.28 -8.47 -13.78
N SER A 92 0.94 -8.90 -14.06
CA SER A 92 1.62 -10.02 -13.42
C SER A 92 3.08 -10.06 -13.84
N ASN A 93 3.87 -10.91 -13.18
CA ASN A 93 5.21 -11.30 -13.63
C ASN A 93 5.07 -12.06 -14.96
N ARG A 94 5.02 -11.32 -16.06
CA ARG A 94 4.87 -11.84 -17.43
C ARG A 94 5.92 -11.20 -18.32
N GLU A 95 6.76 -12.02 -18.92
CA GLU A 95 7.67 -11.65 -19.97
C GLU A 95 7.17 -12.27 -21.26
N TRP A 96 6.84 -11.44 -22.24
CA TRP A 96 6.33 -11.92 -23.54
C TRP A 96 7.49 -12.34 -24.42
N VAL A 97 7.44 -13.58 -24.92
CA VAL A 97 8.41 -14.10 -25.88
C VAL A 97 7.70 -14.50 -27.18
N PRO A 98 8.28 -14.18 -28.36
CA PRO A 98 7.77 -14.67 -29.64
C PRO A 98 7.67 -16.17 -29.67
N LEU A 99 6.73 -16.73 -30.43
CA LEU A 99 6.58 -18.18 -30.56
C LEU A 99 7.85 -18.86 -31.10
N ALA A 100 8.63 -18.16 -31.91
CA ALA A 100 9.92 -18.65 -32.43
C ALA A 100 10.99 -18.84 -31.36
N ASP A 101 10.91 -18.11 -30.27
CA ASP A 101 11.83 -18.16 -29.12
C ASP A 101 11.30 -19.06 -27.97
N ILE A 102 10.24 -19.84 -28.24
CA ILE A 102 9.74 -20.88 -27.34
C ILE A 102 10.16 -22.25 -27.85
N SER A 103 10.68 -23.10 -26.97
CA SER A 103 11.09 -24.44 -27.31
C SER A 103 10.00 -25.21 -28.11
N PRO A 104 10.30 -25.78 -29.25
CA PRO A 104 9.35 -26.62 -29.98
C PRO A 104 8.79 -27.79 -29.15
N LYS A 105 9.55 -28.25 -28.14
CA LYS A 105 9.09 -29.31 -27.23
C LYS A 105 7.91 -28.85 -26.36
N MET A 106 7.85 -27.56 -26.01
CA MET A 106 6.71 -26.97 -25.29
C MET A 106 5.44 -26.97 -26.15
N VAL A 107 5.57 -26.56 -27.41
CA VAL A 107 4.47 -26.59 -28.39
C VAL A 107 3.97 -28.00 -28.65
N ASP A 108 4.91 -28.94 -28.87
CA ASP A 108 4.61 -30.36 -29.09
C ASP A 108 3.89 -31.01 -27.91
N ALA A 109 4.33 -30.73 -26.67
CA ALA A 109 3.71 -31.21 -25.44
C ALA A 109 2.30 -30.65 -25.26
N LEU A 110 2.13 -29.34 -25.47
CA LEU A 110 0.85 -28.64 -25.35
C LEU A 110 -0.18 -29.19 -26.34
N ILE A 111 0.16 -29.20 -27.64
CA ILE A 111 -0.75 -29.64 -28.69
C ILE A 111 -1.13 -31.11 -28.47
N SER A 112 -0.15 -32.00 -28.21
CA SER A 112 -0.42 -33.43 -28.00
C SER A 112 -1.33 -33.68 -26.81
N THR A 113 -1.31 -32.84 -25.79
CA THR A 113 -2.05 -33.06 -24.55
C THR A 113 -3.38 -32.33 -24.50
N GLU A 114 -3.38 -31.06 -24.84
CA GLU A 114 -4.54 -30.19 -24.67
C GLU A 114 -5.41 -30.15 -25.93
N ASP A 115 -4.83 -30.19 -27.16
CA ASP A 115 -5.60 -30.02 -28.38
C ASP A 115 -4.90 -30.57 -29.62
N HIS A 116 -4.87 -31.92 -29.78
CA HIS A 116 -4.09 -32.59 -30.83
C HIS A 116 -4.55 -32.26 -32.25
N ARG A 117 -5.76 -31.73 -32.47
CA ARG A 117 -6.28 -31.23 -33.74
C ARG A 117 -6.33 -29.72 -33.86
N PHE A 118 -5.55 -29.02 -33.06
CA PHE A 118 -5.53 -27.58 -33.02
C PHE A 118 -5.48 -26.89 -34.38
N TYR A 119 -4.72 -27.44 -35.32
CA TYR A 119 -4.59 -26.86 -36.66
C TYR A 119 -5.73 -27.22 -37.60
N GLU A 120 -6.62 -28.17 -37.23
CA GLU A 120 -7.68 -28.71 -38.11
C GLU A 120 -9.04 -28.00 -37.85
N HIS A 121 -9.22 -27.31 -36.74
CA HIS A 121 -10.50 -26.69 -36.39
C HIS A 121 -10.37 -25.16 -36.25
N HIS A 122 -11.49 -24.47 -36.27
CA HIS A 122 -11.62 -23.01 -36.09
C HIS A 122 -12.28 -22.67 -34.74
N GLY A 123 -11.51 -22.80 -33.64
CA GLY A 123 -11.93 -22.44 -32.28
C GLY A 123 -12.66 -23.54 -31.55
N LEU A 124 -13.46 -24.37 -32.22
CA LEU A 124 -14.22 -25.45 -31.65
C LEU A 124 -13.91 -26.77 -32.36
N ASP A 125 -13.54 -27.78 -31.58
CA ASP A 125 -13.43 -29.14 -32.06
C ASP A 125 -14.76 -29.89 -31.81
N TRP A 126 -15.67 -29.90 -32.80
CA TRP A 126 -17.01 -30.50 -32.66
C TRP A 126 -16.96 -32.00 -32.40
N ARG A 127 -16.00 -32.74 -33.00
CA ARG A 127 -15.83 -34.17 -32.79
C ARG A 127 -15.43 -34.49 -31.37
N ARG A 128 -14.46 -33.70 -30.82
CA ARG A 128 -13.98 -33.83 -29.45
C ARG A 128 -15.05 -33.41 -28.44
N THR A 129 -15.75 -32.30 -28.69
CA THR A 129 -16.83 -31.78 -27.84
C THR A 129 -18.00 -32.77 -27.73
N ALA A 130 -18.44 -33.32 -28.84
CA ALA A 130 -19.52 -34.33 -28.85
C ALA A 130 -19.10 -35.64 -28.15
N GLY A 131 -17.87 -36.11 -28.38
CA GLY A 131 -17.29 -37.25 -27.70
C GLY A 131 -17.13 -37.09 -26.21
N ALA A 132 -16.73 -35.88 -25.76
CA ALA A 132 -16.63 -35.53 -24.34
C ALA A 132 -18.01 -35.43 -23.67
N ALA A 133 -19.02 -34.89 -24.36
CA ALA A 133 -20.39 -34.83 -23.88
C ALA A 133 -20.97 -36.24 -23.66
N LEU A 134 -20.81 -37.14 -24.64
CA LEU A 134 -21.28 -38.55 -24.55
C LEU A 134 -20.61 -39.30 -23.37
N ARG A 135 -19.29 -39.16 -23.20
CA ARG A 135 -18.55 -39.79 -22.08
C ARG A 135 -18.90 -39.19 -20.73
N THR A 136 -19.15 -37.89 -20.67
CA THR A 136 -19.59 -37.25 -19.42
C THR A 136 -20.96 -37.77 -18.99
N PHE A 137 -21.86 -38.08 -19.95
CA PHE A 137 -23.15 -38.78 -19.68
C PHE A 137 -22.95 -40.20 -19.15
N SER A 138 -21.86 -40.88 -19.55
CA SER A 138 -21.52 -42.22 -19.04
C SER A 138 -20.67 -42.22 -17.76
N GLY A 139 -20.49 -41.06 -17.12
CA GLY A 139 -19.81 -40.92 -15.82
C GLY A 139 -18.29 -40.62 -15.91
N ASP A 140 -17.71 -40.69 -17.10
CA ASP A 140 -16.27 -40.41 -17.29
C ASP A 140 -16.06 -38.96 -17.76
N ARG A 141 -15.68 -38.09 -16.82
CA ARG A 141 -15.45 -36.65 -17.10
C ARG A 141 -14.17 -36.42 -17.91
N GLN A 142 -14.30 -36.26 -19.20
CA GLN A 142 -13.19 -35.88 -20.09
C GLN A 142 -13.24 -34.40 -20.49
N GLY A 143 -12.09 -33.72 -20.47
CA GLY A 143 -11.93 -32.34 -20.94
C GLY A 143 -12.07 -32.25 -22.47
N GLY A 144 -13.07 -31.51 -22.95
CA GLY A 144 -13.34 -31.30 -24.38
C GLY A 144 -13.02 -29.89 -24.87
N SER A 145 -12.42 -29.01 -24.05
CA SER A 145 -12.11 -27.62 -24.44
C SER A 145 -10.87 -27.57 -25.34
N THR A 146 -10.92 -26.71 -26.34
CA THR A 146 -9.77 -26.38 -27.21
C THR A 146 -8.82 -25.38 -26.53
N ILE A 147 -7.57 -25.25 -27.05
CA ILE A 147 -6.61 -24.22 -26.64
C ILE A 147 -7.24 -22.81 -26.76
N THR A 148 -7.96 -22.54 -27.88
CA THR A 148 -8.61 -21.25 -28.12
C THR A 148 -9.71 -20.95 -27.09
N GLN A 149 -10.50 -21.95 -26.66
CA GLN A 149 -11.47 -21.78 -25.56
C GLN A 149 -10.82 -21.52 -24.21
N GLN A 150 -9.68 -22.19 -23.94
CA GLN A 150 -8.90 -21.92 -22.74
C GLN A 150 -8.29 -20.51 -22.77
N LEU A 151 -7.79 -20.08 -23.93
CA LEU A 151 -7.29 -18.71 -24.13
C LEU A 151 -8.38 -17.67 -23.89
N ALA A 152 -9.57 -17.87 -24.46
CA ALA A 152 -10.72 -16.97 -24.23
C ALA A 152 -10.98 -16.77 -22.72
N ARG A 153 -11.04 -17.86 -21.96
CA ARG A 153 -11.24 -17.80 -20.49
C ARG A 153 -10.11 -17.12 -19.74
N ASN A 154 -8.86 -17.28 -20.21
CA ASN A 154 -7.70 -16.70 -19.54
C ASN A 154 -7.59 -15.19 -19.79
N LEU A 155 -7.95 -14.73 -20.99
CA LEU A 155 -7.90 -13.31 -21.37
C LEU A 155 -9.08 -12.52 -20.81
N TYR A 156 -10.28 -13.11 -20.72
CA TYR A 156 -11.53 -12.42 -20.38
C TYR A 156 -12.27 -13.11 -19.22
N PRO A 157 -11.63 -13.24 -18.03
CA PRO A 157 -12.23 -13.97 -16.91
C PRO A 157 -13.50 -13.31 -16.35
N ASP A 158 -13.62 -11.98 -16.47
CA ASP A 158 -14.74 -11.23 -15.90
C ASP A 158 -15.98 -11.26 -16.83
N GLU A 159 -15.80 -11.11 -18.14
CA GLU A 159 -16.89 -11.18 -19.14
C GLU A 159 -17.37 -12.62 -19.34
N ILE A 160 -16.47 -13.58 -19.32
CA ILE A 160 -16.79 -15.00 -19.50
C ILE A 160 -17.34 -15.61 -18.22
N GLY A 161 -16.80 -15.19 -17.06
CA GLY A 161 -17.16 -15.69 -15.75
C GLY A 161 -16.29 -16.86 -15.28
N ARG A 162 -16.20 -17.04 -13.95
CA ARG A 162 -15.36 -18.06 -13.29
C ARG A 162 -16.12 -19.32 -12.91
N ALA A 163 -17.45 -19.23 -12.71
CA ALA A 163 -18.29 -20.35 -12.28
C ALA A 163 -18.39 -21.46 -13.36
N PRO A 164 -18.41 -22.76 -13.01
CA PRO A 164 -18.46 -23.86 -13.97
C PRO A 164 -19.88 -24.08 -14.53
N THR A 165 -20.42 -23.10 -15.27
CA THR A 165 -21.77 -23.09 -15.83
C THR A 165 -21.79 -23.37 -17.33
N LEU A 166 -22.96 -23.82 -17.87
CA LEU A 166 -23.18 -23.97 -19.30
C LEU A 166 -23.07 -22.62 -20.03
N THR A 167 -23.60 -21.54 -19.44
CA THR A 167 -23.50 -20.17 -19.97
C THR A 167 -22.05 -19.77 -20.18
N ARG A 168 -21.18 -20.02 -19.18
CA ARG A 168 -19.74 -19.79 -19.33
C ARG A 168 -19.15 -20.57 -20.51
N LYS A 169 -19.50 -21.85 -20.67
CA LYS A 169 -19.02 -22.67 -21.80
C LYS A 169 -19.47 -22.16 -23.15
N LEU A 170 -20.70 -21.63 -23.25
CA LEU A 170 -21.18 -20.97 -24.46
C LEU A 170 -20.44 -19.66 -24.74
N LYS A 171 -20.22 -18.86 -23.73
CA LYS A 171 -19.40 -17.62 -23.87
C LYS A 171 -17.95 -17.93 -24.28
N GLU A 172 -17.30 -18.97 -23.69
CA GLU A 172 -15.98 -19.45 -24.12
C GLU A 172 -16.00 -19.83 -25.61
N ALA A 173 -17.02 -20.55 -26.07
CA ALA A 173 -17.16 -20.98 -27.46
C ALA A 173 -17.35 -19.79 -28.42
N ILE A 174 -18.24 -18.85 -28.09
CA ILE A 174 -18.47 -17.64 -28.91
C ILE A 174 -17.18 -16.82 -29.02
N THR A 175 -16.50 -16.60 -27.87
CA THR A 175 -15.25 -15.82 -27.85
C THR A 175 -14.13 -16.54 -28.60
N ALA A 176 -14.03 -17.89 -28.52
CA ALA A 176 -13.05 -18.67 -29.28
C ALA A 176 -13.23 -18.53 -30.78
N LEU A 177 -14.49 -18.52 -31.29
CA LEU A 177 -14.78 -18.26 -32.71
C LEU A 177 -14.36 -16.85 -33.12
N LYS A 178 -14.61 -15.87 -32.28
CA LYS A 178 -14.17 -14.48 -32.53
C LYS A 178 -12.65 -14.35 -32.55
N ILE A 179 -11.93 -15.04 -31.64
CA ILE A 179 -10.45 -15.08 -31.60
C ILE A 179 -9.90 -15.67 -32.90
N GLU A 180 -10.43 -16.81 -33.36
CA GLU A 180 -9.98 -17.47 -34.59
C GLU A 180 -10.29 -16.66 -35.87
N ALA A 181 -11.30 -15.79 -35.82
CA ALA A 181 -11.59 -14.86 -36.90
C ALA A 181 -10.59 -13.69 -37.00
N VAL A 182 -9.88 -13.41 -35.91
CA VAL A 182 -8.94 -12.28 -35.79
C VAL A 182 -7.48 -12.70 -35.87
N TYR A 183 -7.13 -13.83 -35.27
CA TYR A 183 -5.75 -14.29 -35.09
C TYR A 183 -5.45 -15.59 -35.85
N SER A 184 -4.23 -15.69 -36.36
CA SER A 184 -3.70 -16.94 -36.92
C SER A 184 -3.42 -17.96 -35.82
N LYS A 185 -3.31 -19.25 -36.19
CA LYS A 185 -2.98 -20.34 -35.24
C LYS A 185 -1.68 -20.10 -34.50
N ALA A 186 -0.63 -19.58 -35.17
CA ALA A 186 0.62 -19.23 -34.54
C ALA A 186 0.43 -18.11 -33.47
N GLN A 187 -0.36 -17.10 -33.81
CA GLN A 187 -0.67 -16.01 -32.88
C GLN A 187 -1.48 -16.46 -31.67
N ILE A 188 -2.41 -17.40 -31.85
CA ILE A 188 -3.19 -18.00 -30.76
C ILE A 188 -2.27 -18.80 -29.82
N LEU A 189 -1.36 -19.62 -30.34
CA LEU A 189 -0.39 -20.37 -29.54
C LEU A 189 0.55 -19.43 -28.76
N GLU A 190 1.10 -18.42 -29.44
CA GLU A 190 1.96 -17.41 -28.82
C GLU A 190 1.25 -16.73 -27.67
N THR A 191 0.02 -16.24 -27.92
CA THR A 191 -0.78 -15.57 -26.89
C THR A 191 -1.10 -16.51 -25.73
N TYR A 192 -1.48 -17.76 -26.01
CA TYR A 192 -1.77 -18.76 -24.99
C TYR A 192 -0.55 -19.03 -24.10
N LEU A 193 0.59 -19.34 -24.71
CA LEU A 193 1.82 -19.66 -23.99
C LEU A 193 2.36 -18.47 -23.17
N ASN A 194 2.08 -17.24 -23.60
CA ASN A 194 2.48 -16.04 -22.88
C ASN A 194 1.47 -15.59 -21.80
N THR A 195 0.25 -16.16 -21.75
CA THR A 195 -0.80 -15.68 -20.82
C THR A 195 -1.27 -16.70 -19.80
N VAL A 196 -0.99 -17.99 -20.02
CA VAL A 196 -1.43 -19.04 -19.11
C VAL A 196 -0.75 -18.95 -17.73
N PRO A 197 -1.51 -19.07 -16.61
CA PRO A 197 -0.92 -19.00 -15.27
C PRO A 197 -0.24 -20.31 -14.86
N PHE A 198 0.89 -20.20 -14.12
CA PHE A 198 1.67 -21.33 -13.59
C PHE A 198 1.89 -21.29 -12.08
N LEU A 199 1.08 -20.57 -11.30
CA LEU A 199 1.27 -20.28 -9.86
C LEU A 199 2.49 -19.38 -9.55
N TYR A 200 2.66 -19.09 -8.25
CA TYR A 200 3.77 -18.29 -7.74
C TYR A 200 3.99 -16.95 -8.46
N ASN A 201 2.89 -16.37 -8.97
CA ASN A 201 2.90 -15.16 -9.79
C ASN A 201 3.64 -15.30 -11.13
N ALA A 202 3.87 -16.54 -11.61
CA ALA A 202 4.44 -16.80 -12.94
C ALA A 202 3.30 -16.91 -13.96
N TYR A 203 3.29 -16.01 -14.93
CA TYR A 203 2.37 -16.02 -16.06
C TYR A 203 3.16 -16.11 -17.36
N GLY A 204 2.72 -17.03 -18.22
CA GLY A 204 3.43 -17.35 -19.45
C GLY A 204 4.59 -18.34 -19.24
N VAL A 205 5.00 -18.92 -20.35
CA VAL A 205 5.99 -20.00 -20.38
C VAL A 205 7.39 -19.54 -19.96
N GLU A 206 7.77 -18.30 -20.29
CA GLU A 206 9.08 -17.75 -19.92
C GLU A 206 9.23 -17.63 -18.40
N MET A 207 8.24 -17.00 -17.76
CA MET A 207 8.25 -16.88 -16.29
C MET A 207 8.13 -18.22 -15.59
N ALA A 208 7.40 -19.19 -16.20
CA ALA A 208 7.33 -20.55 -15.67
C ALA A 208 8.67 -21.27 -15.79
N ALA A 209 9.35 -21.15 -16.93
CA ALA A 209 10.67 -21.75 -17.18
C ALA A 209 11.71 -21.25 -16.15
N ARG A 210 11.76 -19.94 -15.94
CA ARG A 210 12.64 -19.31 -14.93
C ARG A 210 12.26 -19.71 -13.50
N THR A 211 10.96 -19.77 -13.19
CA THR A 211 10.50 -20.06 -11.83
C THR A 211 10.73 -21.50 -11.40
N TYR A 212 10.57 -22.46 -12.32
CA TYR A 212 10.64 -23.88 -11.99
C TYR A 212 11.93 -24.56 -12.37
N PHE A 213 12.73 -23.99 -13.29
CA PHE A 213 13.90 -24.66 -13.86
C PHE A 213 15.13 -23.77 -13.98
N ASP A 214 15.04 -22.48 -13.61
CA ASP A 214 16.07 -21.46 -13.86
C ASP A 214 16.57 -21.44 -15.31
N LYS A 215 15.61 -21.50 -16.28
CA LYS A 215 15.85 -21.52 -17.72
C LYS A 215 14.99 -20.51 -18.44
N SER A 216 15.39 -20.10 -19.64
CA SER A 216 14.52 -19.42 -20.60
C SER A 216 13.61 -20.41 -21.35
N ALA A 217 12.52 -19.89 -21.96
CA ALA A 217 11.51 -20.72 -22.64
C ALA A 217 12.06 -21.52 -23.83
N ASP A 218 13.09 -21.04 -24.53
CA ASP A 218 13.78 -21.72 -25.64
C ASP A 218 14.61 -22.92 -25.18
N GLN A 219 15.07 -22.91 -23.90
CA GLN A 219 15.92 -23.96 -23.32
C GLN A 219 15.12 -25.14 -22.70
N LEU A 220 13.79 -25.06 -22.69
CA LEU A 220 12.94 -26.11 -22.13
C LEU A 220 13.12 -27.42 -22.92
N ASP A 221 13.53 -28.49 -22.24
CA ASP A 221 13.57 -29.83 -22.78
C ASP A 221 12.19 -30.53 -22.73
N ALA A 222 12.11 -31.76 -23.23
CA ALA A 222 10.85 -32.52 -23.26
C ALA A 222 10.30 -32.84 -21.84
N LEU A 223 11.17 -32.97 -20.82
CA LEU A 223 10.75 -33.23 -19.43
C LEU A 223 10.20 -31.96 -18.81
N ASP A 224 10.89 -30.84 -19.01
CA ASP A 224 10.47 -29.51 -18.50
C ASP A 224 9.12 -29.14 -19.12
N ALA A 225 9.02 -29.21 -20.46
CA ALA A 225 7.80 -28.95 -21.20
C ALA A 225 6.63 -29.83 -20.75
N ALA A 226 6.86 -31.13 -20.60
CA ALA A 226 5.83 -32.07 -20.15
C ALA A 226 5.40 -31.79 -18.68
N THR A 227 6.30 -31.30 -17.85
CA THR A 227 5.99 -30.91 -16.47
C THR A 227 5.07 -29.68 -16.45
N LEU A 228 5.43 -28.61 -17.19
CA LEU A 228 4.62 -27.39 -17.28
C LEU A 228 3.24 -27.67 -17.89
N VAL A 229 3.18 -28.38 -19.02
CA VAL A 229 1.90 -28.77 -19.64
C VAL A 229 1.07 -29.67 -18.72
N GLY A 230 1.74 -30.51 -17.94
CA GLY A 230 1.10 -31.31 -16.91
C GLY A 230 0.33 -30.49 -15.87
N MET A 231 0.90 -29.36 -15.46
CA MET A 231 0.27 -28.44 -14.50
C MET A 231 -1.02 -27.81 -15.03
N LEU A 232 -1.16 -27.57 -16.32
CA LEU A 232 -2.32 -26.86 -16.93
C LEU A 232 -3.68 -27.54 -16.66
N LYS A 233 -3.69 -28.84 -16.40
CA LYS A 233 -4.89 -29.56 -16.00
C LYS A 233 -5.43 -29.14 -14.63
N GLY A 234 -4.53 -28.66 -13.75
CA GLY A 234 -4.86 -28.18 -12.40
C GLY A 234 -3.60 -27.80 -11.65
N ASN A 235 -3.23 -26.54 -11.76
CA ASN A 235 -1.93 -26.02 -11.30
C ASN A 235 -1.62 -26.37 -9.84
N SER A 236 -2.55 -26.16 -8.90
CA SER A 236 -2.34 -26.46 -7.49
C SER A 236 -2.23 -27.98 -7.23
N TYR A 237 -3.01 -28.77 -7.92
CA TYR A 237 -3.04 -30.24 -7.73
C TYR A 237 -1.81 -30.94 -8.27
N TYR A 238 -1.30 -30.47 -9.43
CA TYR A 238 -0.08 -30.99 -10.08
C TYR A 238 1.14 -30.10 -9.88
N ASN A 239 1.16 -29.32 -8.81
CA ASN A 239 2.28 -28.47 -8.45
C ASN A 239 3.54 -29.30 -8.17
N PRO A 240 4.63 -29.16 -8.95
CA PRO A 240 5.82 -29.99 -8.80
C PRO A 240 6.61 -29.70 -7.52
N VAL A 241 6.43 -28.53 -6.90
CA VAL A 241 7.09 -28.13 -5.64
C VAL A 241 6.37 -28.75 -4.44
N LEU A 242 5.01 -28.71 -4.44
CA LEU A 242 4.20 -29.17 -3.31
C LEU A 242 3.74 -30.63 -3.44
N ASN A 243 3.55 -31.14 -4.66
CA ASN A 243 3.01 -32.46 -4.98
C ASN A 243 3.87 -33.19 -6.03
N PRO A 244 5.17 -33.45 -5.76
CA PRO A 244 6.11 -33.95 -6.76
C PRO A 244 5.70 -35.29 -7.37
N GLU A 245 5.13 -36.20 -6.58
CA GLU A 245 4.66 -37.52 -7.08
C GLU A 245 3.53 -37.37 -8.10
N ARG A 246 2.54 -36.50 -7.82
CA ARG A 246 1.42 -36.23 -8.74
C ARG A 246 1.88 -35.54 -10.00
N ALA A 247 2.81 -34.59 -9.86
CA ALA A 247 3.43 -33.88 -10.97
C ALA A 247 4.24 -34.86 -11.85
N LEU A 248 5.02 -35.78 -11.27
CA LEU A 248 5.77 -36.82 -11.97
C LEU A 248 4.82 -37.74 -12.78
N ALA A 249 3.78 -38.27 -12.14
CA ALA A 249 2.79 -39.13 -12.83
C ALA A 249 2.10 -38.37 -13.99
N ARG A 250 1.76 -37.09 -13.78
CA ARG A 250 1.12 -36.24 -14.81
C ARG A 250 2.10 -35.90 -15.95
N ARG A 251 3.37 -35.58 -15.66
CA ARG A 251 4.44 -35.41 -16.66
C ARG A 251 4.53 -36.62 -17.55
N ASN A 252 4.58 -37.85 -16.97
CA ASN A 252 4.66 -39.09 -17.74
C ASN A 252 3.41 -39.33 -18.60
N THR A 253 2.23 -38.89 -18.16
CA THR A 253 1.00 -38.85 -18.97
C THR A 253 1.16 -37.96 -20.21
N VAL A 254 1.75 -36.73 -20.04
CA VAL A 254 2.02 -35.82 -21.16
C VAL A 254 3.00 -36.45 -22.17
N LEU A 255 4.11 -37.03 -21.69
CA LEU A 255 5.08 -37.72 -22.54
C LEU A 255 4.42 -38.86 -23.34
N ALA A 256 3.50 -39.64 -22.71
CA ALA A 256 2.74 -40.67 -23.41
C ALA A 256 1.80 -40.12 -24.50
N GLN A 257 1.21 -38.93 -24.28
CA GLN A 257 0.43 -38.26 -25.33
C GLN A 257 1.30 -37.78 -26.48
N MET A 258 2.53 -37.28 -26.20
CA MET A 258 3.49 -36.91 -27.24
C MET A 258 3.88 -38.13 -28.12
N VAL A 259 4.03 -39.31 -27.50
CA VAL A 259 4.27 -40.55 -28.27
C VAL A 259 3.07 -40.91 -29.13
N LYS A 260 1.85 -40.88 -28.52
CA LYS A 260 0.60 -41.22 -29.22
C LYS A 260 0.41 -40.40 -30.49
N TYR A 261 0.81 -39.14 -30.48
CA TYR A 261 0.65 -38.23 -31.63
C TYR A 261 1.95 -37.99 -32.42
N GLY A 262 2.95 -38.89 -32.29
CA GLY A 262 4.15 -38.91 -33.10
C GLY A 262 5.14 -37.74 -32.84
N ARG A 263 5.04 -37.07 -31.70
CA ARG A 263 5.91 -35.95 -31.31
C ARG A 263 7.11 -36.40 -30.45
N LEU A 264 7.09 -37.65 -29.99
CA LEU A 264 8.18 -38.27 -29.22
C LEU A 264 8.29 -39.72 -29.65
N SER A 265 9.52 -40.22 -29.81
CA SER A 265 9.72 -41.66 -30.15
C SER A 265 9.44 -42.54 -28.91
N PRO A 266 8.93 -43.80 -29.11
CA PRO A 266 8.77 -44.76 -28.04
C PRO A 266 10.05 -45.04 -27.24
N ALA A 267 11.19 -45.09 -27.91
CA ALA A 267 12.49 -45.29 -27.27
C ALA A 267 12.89 -44.14 -26.37
N ALA A 268 12.67 -42.88 -26.79
CA ALA A 268 12.88 -41.69 -25.96
C ALA A 268 11.95 -41.69 -24.74
N TYR A 269 10.66 -42.03 -24.92
CA TYR A 269 9.71 -42.15 -23.84
C TYR A 269 10.16 -43.17 -22.77
N ALA A 270 10.56 -44.39 -23.19
CA ALA A 270 11.02 -45.42 -22.26
C ALA A 270 12.21 -44.99 -21.40
N SER A 271 13.07 -44.12 -21.92
CA SER A 271 14.15 -43.49 -21.17
C SER A 271 13.69 -42.35 -20.27
N LEU A 272 12.90 -41.40 -20.81
CA LEU A 272 12.52 -40.17 -20.12
C LEU A 272 11.54 -40.39 -18.96
N GLN A 273 10.60 -41.34 -19.08
CA GLN A 273 9.63 -41.64 -18.03
C GLN A 273 10.24 -42.07 -16.69
N LYS A 274 11.46 -42.65 -16.73
CA LYS A 274 12.20 -43.14 -15.56
C LYS A 274 12.96 -42.02 -14.84
N LYS A 275 13.18 -40.88 -15.50
CA LYS A 275 13.91 -39.76 -14.91
C LYS A 275 13.10 -39.08 -13.85
N PRO A 276 13.71 -38.68 -12.72
CA PRO A 276 13.01 -37.90 -11.66
C PRO A 276 12.59 -36.52 -12.16
N LEU A 277 11.76 -35.82 -11.39
CA LEU A 277 11.55 -34.39 -11.58
C LEU A 277 12.86 -33.65 -11.25
N ARG A 278 13.18 -32.67 -12.06
CA ARG A 278 14.29 -31.73 -11.81
C ARG A 278 13.67 -30.36 -11.66
N ILE A 279 13.50 -29.92 -10.44
CA ILE A 279 12.91 -28.62 -10.11
C ILE A 279 13.98 -27.81 -9.41
N ASP A 280 14.37 -26.72 -10.05
CA ASP A 280 15.20 -25.65 -9.48
C ASP A 280 14.29 -24.44 -9.25
N PHE A 281 13.62 -24.45 -8.07
CA PHE A 281 12.52 -23.54 -7.82
C PHE A 281 13.01 -22.24 -7.20
N GLU A 282 12.92 -21.15 -7.98
CA GLU A 282 13.15 -19.80 -7.50
C GLU A 282 11.96 -18.88 -7.83
N ARG A 283 11.38 -18.26 -6.79
CA ARG A 283 10.35 -17.24 -7.01
C ARG A 283 10.97 -16.02 -7.66
N GLN A 284 10.57 -15.75 -8.89
CA GLN A 284 10.98 -14.54 -9.58
C GLN A 284 10.33 -13.32 -8.88
N LYS A 285 11.17 -12.45 -8.35
CA LYS A 285 10.76 -11.17 -7.78
C LYS A 285 11.05 -10.09 -8.81
N GLU A 286 10.01 -9.32 -9.17
CA GLU A 286 10.24 -8.12 -9.95
C GLU A 286 11.13 -7.17 -9.15
N PRO A 287 12.26 -6.68 -9.71
CA PRO A 287 13.09 -5.72 -9.01
C PRO A 287 12.24 -4.49 -8.65
N PRO A 288 12.24 -4.05 -7.40
CA PRO A 288 11.51 -2.84 -7.04
C PRO A 288 12.13 -1.66 -7.80
N GLY A 289 11.29 -0.86 -8.46
CA GLY A 289 11.72 0.39 -9.08
C GLY A 289 12.33 1.37 -8.08
N PRO A 290 12.85 2.53 -8.51
CA PRO A 290 13.53 3.48 -7.65
C PRO A 290 12.63 4.13 -6.58
N ALA A 291 11.30 4.06 -6.72
CA ALA A 291 10.34 4.62 -5.78
C ALA A 291 9.16 3.64 -5.51
N PRO A 292 9.41 2.45 -4.92
CA PRO A 292 8.41 1.37 -4.90
C PRO A 292 7.18 1.69 -4.03
N HIS A 293 7.33 2.33 -2.88
CA HIS A 293 6.20 2.73 -2.03
C HIS A 293 5.33 3.78 -2.71
N PHE A 294 5.97 4.79 -3.33
CA PHE A 294 5.26 5.78 -4.15
C PHE A 294 4.48 5.11 -5.29
N ALA A 295 5.12 4.19 -6.02
CA ALA A 295 4.49 3.45 -7.10
C ALA A 295 3.27 2.64 -6.62
N GLN A 296 3.32 2.03 -5.42
CA GLN A 296 2.17 1.34 -4.83
C GLN A 296 1.00 2.29 -4.52
N GLN A 297 1.27 3.46 -3.94
CA GLN A 297 0.22 4.45 -3.66
C GLN A 297 -0.36 5.01 -4.97
N LEU A 298 0.51 5.31 -5.93
CA LEU A 298 0.10 5.76 -7.26
C LEU A 298 -0.76 4.71 -7.98
N ARG A 299 -0.41 3.42 -7.89
CA ARG A 299 -1.19 2.33 -8.50
C ARG A 299 -2.63 2.31 -8.00
N LYS A 300 -2.84 2.44 -6.68
CA LYS A 300 -4.19 2.50 -6.09
C LYS A 300 -4.99 3.69 -6.62
N TRP A 301 -4.35 4.86 -6.68
CA TRP A 301 -4.96 6.06 -7.20
C TRP A 301 -5.28 5.95 -8.70
N LEU A 302 -4.33 5.40 -9.49
CA LEU A 302 -4.46 5.26 -10.95
C LEU A 302 -5.53 4.24 -11.34
N ILE A 303 -5.69 3.13 -10.60
CA ILE A 303 -6.81 2.19 -10.79
C ILE A 303 -8.13 2.95 -10.65
N ALA A 304 -8.31 3.69 -9.56
CA ALA A 304 -9.54 4.44 -9.34
C ALA A 304 -9.80 5.53 -10.38
N TRP A 305 -8.76 6.13 -10.97
CA TRP A 305 -8.89 7.06 -12.09
C TRP A 305 -9.26 6.32 -13.38
N ALA A 306 -8.59 5.24 -13.70
CA ALA A 306 -8.80 4.44 -14.89
C ALA A 306 -10.22 3.86 -14.95
N ASP A 307 -10.71 3.30 -13.84
CA ASP A 307 -12.08 2.77 -13.73
C ASP A 307 -13.16 3.84 -14.02
N ARG A 308 -12.92 5.10 -13.62
CA ARG A 308 -13.87 6.21 -13.91
C ARG A 308 -13.82 6.72 -15.35
N ASN A 309 -12.74 6.44 -16.08
CA ASN A 309 -12.49 6.97 -17.42
C ASN A 309 -12.45 5.86 -18.49
N ASP A 310 -12.85 4.64 -18.14
CA ASP A 310 -12.91 3.46 -19.02
C ASP A 310 -11.55 3.08 -19.63
N TYR A 311 -10.49 3.16 -18.81
CA TYR A 311 -9.13 2.72 -19.13
C TYR A 311 -8.68 1.53 -18.29
N ASN A 312 -7.74 0.75 -18.84
CA ASN A 312 -7.08 -0.34 -18.15
C ASN A 312 -5.57 -0.05 -18.02
N ILE A 313 -5.10 0.11 -16.79
CA ILE A 313 -3.68 0.43 -16.51
C ILE A 313 -2.70 -0.67 -16.95
N TYR A 314 -3.21 -1.87 -17.22
CA TYR A 314 -2.39 -3.03 -17.56
C TYR A 314 -2.27 -3.28 -19.06
N SER A 315 -3.16 -2.69 -19.89
CA SER A 315 -3.26 -3.00 -21.32
C SER A 315 -3.26 -1.80 -22.26
N ASP A 316 -3.64 -0.62 -21.80
CA ASP A 316 -3.91 0.50 -22.70
C ASP A 316 -2.69 1.39 -22.97
N GLY A 317 -1.53 1.07 -22.38
CA GLY A 317 -0.28 1.75 -22.64
C GLY A 317 -0.23 3.19 -22.14
N LEU A 318 -0.88 3.45 -20.98
CA LEU A 318 -0.88 4.77 -20.37
C LEU A 318 0.54 5.23 -20.02
N VAL A 319 0.85 6.50 -20.26
CA VAL A 319 2.07 7.14 -19.78
C VAL A 319 1.71 8.14 -18.70
N VAL A 320 2.10 7.84 -17.46
CA VAL A 320 1.77 8.66 -16.30
C VAL A 320 2.99 9.49 -15.90
N ARG A 321 2.90 10.80 -16.06
CA ARG A 321 3.93 11.74 -15.62
C ARG A 321 3.68 12.14 -14.18
N THR A 322 4.61 11.78 -13.32
CA THR A 322 4.53 12.03 -11.88
C THR A 322 5.27 13.31 -11.49
N THR A 323 5.16 13.64 -10.20
CA THR A 323 5.84 14.80 -9.60
C THR A 323 7.22 14.46 -9.02
N ILE A 324 7.57 13.16 -8.90
CA ILE A 324 8.86 12.70 -8.37
C ILE A 324 10.01 13.18 -9.26
N ASP A 325 11.03 13.80 -8.67
CA ASP A 325 12.32 14.02 -9.32
C ASP A 325 13.24 12.82 -9.01
N SER A 326 13.71 12.12 -10.05
CA SER A 326 14.47 10.87 -9.88
C SER A 326 15.80 11.07 -9.11
N ARG A 327 16.39 12.26 -9.22
CA ARG A 327 17.64 12.62 -8.52
C ARG A 327 17.37 12.86 -7.05
N LEU A 328 16.33 13.64 -6.71
CA LEU A 328 15.90 13.86 -5.33
C LEU A 328 15.48 12.54 -4.68
N GLN A 329 14.74 11.67 -5.39
CA GLN A 329 14.40 10.33 -4.93
C GLN A 329 15.64 9.50 -4.59
N THR A 330 16.63 9.52 -5.48
CA THR A 330 17.89 8.79 -5.27
C THR A 330 18.63 9.31 -4.03
N TYR A 331 18.71 10.63 -3.85
CA TYR A 331 19.35 11.23 -2.68
C TYR A 331 18.62 10.90 -1.38
N ALA A 332 17.29 10.89 -1.40
CA ALA A 332 16.48 10.51 -0.25
C ALA A 332 16.72 9.04 0.15
N THR A 333 16.65 8.12 -0.82
CA THR A 333 16.90 6.69 -0.60
C THR A 333 18.30 6.45 -0.03
N GLN A 334 19.32 7.08 -0.60
CA GLN A 334 20.71 6.94 -0.12
C GLN A 334 20.94 7.56 1.27
N ALA A 335 20.33 8.72 1.56
CA ALA A 335 20.43 9.37 2.86
C ALA A 335 19.78 8.51 3.95
N LEU A 336 18.58 8.01 3.68
CA LEU A 336 17.86 7.14 4.59
C LEU A 336 18.62 5.84 4.83
N ALA A 337 19.10 5.16 3.78
CA ALA A 337 19.85 3.91 3.91
C ALA A 337 21.14 4.06 4.73
N ARG A 338 21.91 5.15 4.51
CA ARG A 338 23.13 5.40 5.28
C ARG A 338 22.86 5.57 6.77
N GLN A 339 21.87 6.40 7.11
CA GLN A 339 21.55 6.69 8.50
C GLN A 339 20.94 5.48 9.21
N THR A 340 20.02 4.76 8.56
CA THR A 340 19.40 3.56 9.16
C THR A 340 20.41 2.44 9.34
N ASN A 341 21.39 2.27 8.44
CA ASN A 341 22.48 1.32 8.62
C ASN A 341 23.37 1.65 9.83
N GLN A 342 23.66 2.93 10.05
CA GLN A 342 24.40 3.38 11.24
C GLN A 342 23.59 3.10 12.51
N LEU A 343 22.30 3.47 12.52
CA LEU A 343 21.42 3.26 13.66
C LEU A 343 21.16 1.77 13.93
N GLN A 344 21.12 0.93 12.89
CA GLN A 344 21.02 -0.51 13.05
C GLN A 344 22.25 -1.08 13.81
N GLY A 345 23.44 -0.53 13.56
CA GLY A 345 24.63 -0.87 14.35
C GLY A 345 24.46 -0.56 15.84
N VAL A 346 23.86 0.58 16.17
CA VAL A 346 23.53 0.97 17.56
C VAL A 346 22.48 0.04 18.14
N ALA A 347 21.39 -0.22 17.39
CA ALA A 347 20.31 -1.12 17.81
C ALA A 347 20.83 -2.54 18.10
N ASN A 348 21.71 -3.08 17.24
CA ASN A 348 22.33 -4.38 17.43
C ASN A 348 23.20 -4.45 18.70
N GLY A 349 23.84 -3.35 19.07
CA GLY A 349 24.60 -3.22 20.32
C GLY A 349 23.72 -3.26 21.56
N MET A 350 22.49 -2.74 21.47
CA MET A 350 21.56 -2.67 22.61
C MET A 350 20.63 -3.88 22.67
N TRP A 351 20.18 -4.36 21.53
CA TRP A 351 19.23 -5.47 21.37
C TRP A 351 19.96 -6.72 20.91
N ASN A 352 20.64 -7.38 21.84
CA ASN A 352 21.35 -8.64 21.63
C ASN A 352 21.07 -9.62 22.77
N ALA A 353 21.56 -10.87 22.65
CA ALA A 353 21.31 -11.93 23.62
C ALA A 353 21.86 -11.65 25.04
N GLY A 354 22.80 -10.71 25.18
CA GLY A 354 23.38 -10.28 26.46
C GLY A 354 22.66 -9.08 27.10
N SER A 355 21.76 -8.41 26.38
CA SER A 355 21.13 -7.18 26.85
C SER A 355 19.62 -7.16 26.59
N GLY A 356 19.14 -6.38 25.61
CA GLY A 356 17.71 -6.19 25.33
C GLY A 356 16.96 -7.48 24.99
N CYS A 357 17.61 -8.44 24.34
CA CYS A 357 17.04 -9.76 24.01
C CYS A 357 17.54 -10.88 24.95
N ALA A 358 18.04 -10.53 26.11
CA ALA A 358 18.43 -11.55 27.12
C ALA A 358 17.17 -12.30 27.59
N PRO A 359 17.27 -13.63 27.87
CA PRO A 359 16.14 -14.42 28.35
C PRO A 359 15.53 -13.90 29.67
N GLY A 360 16.32 -13.15 30.46
CA GLY A 360 15.88 -12.49 31.71
C GLY A 360 15.16 -11.15 31.49
N ASN A 361 15.25 -10.54 30.29
CA ASN A 361 14.65 -9.25 30.05
C ASN A 361 13.11 -9.33 30.01
N PRO A 362 12.39 -8.57 30.87
CA PRO A 362 10.92 -8.63 30.95
C PRO A 362 10.22 -8.30 29.63
N LEU A 363 10.75 -7.32 28.87
CA LEU A 363 10.17 -6.91 27.60
C LEU A 363 10.37 -7.99 26.53
N PHE A 364 11.55 -8.60 26.46
CA PHE A 364 11.78 -9.69 25.51
C PHE A 364 10.90 -10.91 25.82
N ARG A 365 10.69 -11.22 27.11
CA ARG A 365 9.74 -12.26 27.53
C ARG A 365 8.30 -11.93 27.14
N ALA A 366 7.90 -10.65 27.18
CA ALA A 366 6.60 -10.22 26.68
C ALA A 366 6.50 -10.45 25.17
N PHE A 367 7.53 -10.10 24.41
CA PHE A 367 7.56 -10.37 22.95
C PHE A 367 7.38 -11.84 22.62
N VAL A 368 8.07 -12.74 23.34
CA VAL A 368 7.91 -14.19 23.15
C VAL A 368 6.47 -14.63 23.39
N ARG A 369 5.80 -14.11 24.44
CA ARG A 369 4.40 -14.46 24.75
C ARG A 369 3.40 -13.97 23.69
N GLU A 370 3.74 -12.97 22.91
CA GLU A 370 2.91 -12.40 21.84
C GLU A 370 3.02 -13.19 20.51
N THR A 371 3.99 -14.11 20.40
CA THR A 371 4.24 -14.83 19.14
C THR A 371 3.20 -15.93 18.86
N PRO A 372 2.97 -16.26 17.57
CA PRO A 372 2.16 -17.42 17.19
C PRO A 372 2.69 -18.75 17.75
N GLU A 373 4.02 -18.91 17.83
CA GLU A 373 4.67 -20.12 18.35
C GLU A 373 4.36 -20.34 19.84
N PHE A 374 4.26 -19.26 20.61
CA PHE A 374 3.86 -19.36 22.02
C PHE A 374 2.40 -19.79 22.15
N ARG A 375 1.50 -19.23 21.33
CA ARG A 375 0.08 -19.65 21.30
C ARG A 375 -0.05 -21.11 20.88
N ALA A 376 0.64 -21.52 19.81
CA ALA A 376 0.64 -22.91 19.36
C ALA A 376 1.15 -23.89 20.43
N ALA A 377 2.13 -23.48 21.24
CA ALA A 377 2.61 -24.31 22.36
C ALA A 377 1.53 -24.44 23.47
N LEU A 378 0.77 -23.41 23.77
CA LEU A 378 -0.35 -23.46 24.70
C LEU A 378 -1.49 -24.35 24.19
N ASP A 379 -1.85 -24.20 22.90
CA ASP A 379 -2.86 -25.03 22.23
C ASP A 379 -2.46 -26.51 22.20
N GLY A 380 -1.15 -26.79 22.16
CA GLY A 380 -0.55 -28.12 22.30
C GLY A 380 -0.48 -28.65 23.74
N GLY A 381 -1.08 -27.95 24.72
CA GLY A 381 -1.19 -28.40 26.12
C GLY A 381 0.01 -28.02 27.01
N ALA A 382 0.96 -27.21 26.53
CA ALA A 382 2.05 -26.73 27.37
C ALA A 382 1.56 -25.66 28.37
N THR A 383 2.10 -25.64 29.59
CA THR A 383 1.88 -24.50 30.51
C THR A 383 2.62 -23.27 30.02
N GLY A 384 2.11 -22.07 30.35
CA GLY A 384 2.70 -20.80 29.89
C GLY A 384 4.19 -20.67 30.25
N ASP A 385 4.61 -21.13 31.42
CA ASP A 385 6.02 -21.10 31.85
C ASP A 385 6.88 -22.13 31.11
N ALA A 386 6.36 -23.33 30.84
CA ALA A 386 7.06 -24.34 30.04
C ALA A 386 7.26 -23.91 28.59
N ALA A 387 6.21 -23.36 27.97
CA ALA A 387 6.26 -22.81 26.61
C ALA A 387 7.28 -21.66 26.51
N LEU A 388 7.23 -20.70 27.43
CA LEU A 388 8.15 -19.58 27.48
C LEU A 388 9.61 -20.04 27.66
N LYS A 389 9.86 -20.96 28.63
CA LYS A 389 11.20 -21.50 28.88
C LYS A 389 11.76 -22.23 27.66
N ARG A 390 10.92 -23.01 26.96
CA ARG A 390 11.31 -23.75 25.75
C ARG A 390 11.67 -22.77 24.60
N LEU A 391 10.84 -21.77 24.35
CA LEU A 391 11.08 -20.82 23.26
C LEU A 391 12.30 -19.92 23.55
N LEU A 392 12.50 -19.49 24.80
CA LEU A 392 13.69 -18.72 25.17
C LEU A 392 14.99 -19.57 25.09
N ALA A 393 14.91 -20.88 25.25
CA ALA A 393 16.03 -21.80 25.10
C ALA A 393 16.37 -22.07 23.62
N ASP A 394 15.42 -21.89 22.72
CA ASP A 394 15.66 -21.99 21.27
C ASP A 394 16.41 -20.75 20.77
N ARG A 395 17.72 -20.89 20.56
CA ARG A 395 18.61 -19.82 20.13
C ARG A 395 18.27 -19.32 18.72
N GLY A 396 17.73 -20.18 17.85
CA GLY A 396 17.31 -19.80 16.49
C GLY A 396 16.11 -18.87 16.53
N PHE A 397 15.06 -19.31 17.19
CA PHE A 397 13.85 -18.55 17.43
C PHE A 397 14.13 -17.21 18.14
N ALA A 398 14.85 -17.24 19.26
CA ALA A 398 15.15 -16.05 20.04
C ALA A 398 15.93 -15.00 19.21
N ARG A 399 16.91 -15.44 18.41
CA ARG A 399 17.67 -14.54 17.51
C ARG A 399 16.79 -13.96 16.40
N ALA A 400 15.93 -14.77 15.79
CA ALA A 400 15.03 -14.32 14.75
C ALA A 400 14.03 -13.28 15.28
N LEU A 401 13.42 -13.55 16.43
CA LEU A 401 12.50 -12.62 17.10
C LEU A 401 13.20 -11.31 17.50
N CYS A 402 14.38 -11.41 18.08
CA CYS A 402 15.20 -10.25 18.45
C CYS A 402 15.51 -9.39 17.24
N LYS A 403 15.96 -9.99 16.14
CA LYS A 403 16.22 -9.27 14.87
C LYS A 403 14.96 -8.57 14.36
N ALA A 404 13.82 -9.27 14.33
CA ALA A 404 12.57 -8.71 13.84
C ALA A 404 12.07 -7.52 14.69
N LYS A 405 12.25 -7.59 16.02
CA LYS A 405 11.83 -6.51 16.94
C LYS A 405 12.79 -5.32 16.96
N ALA A 406 14.08 -5.54 16.70
CA ALA A 406 15.12 -4.52 16.72
C ALA A 406 15.53 -4.01 15.33
N ASP A 407 14.74 -4.27 14.30
CA ASP A 407 14.99 -3.76 12.95
C ASP A 407 14.55 -2.28 12.87
N VAL A 408 15.53 -1.39 12.61
CA VAL A 408 15.31 0.06 12.56
C VAL A 408 14.50 0.41 11.31
N GLN A 409 13.39 1.09 11.51
CA GLN A 409 12.51 1.59 10.44
C GLN A 409 12.65 3.09 10.25
N ALA A 410 12.35 3.57 9.05
CA ALA A 410 12.36 4.99 8.74
C ALA A 410 11.47 5.32 7.55
N GLY A 411 10.93 6.54 7.53
CA GLY A 411 10.24 7.12 6.39
C GLY A 411 10.83 8.48 6.03
N PHE A 412 10.73 8.86 4.75
CA PHE A 412 11.15 10.16 4.25
C PHE A 412 10.18 10.68 3.18
N LEU A 413 9.85 11.96 3.25
CA LEU A 413 9.02 12.64 2.25
C LEU A 413 9.57 14.03 1.96
N ALA A 414 9.52 14.44 0.68
CA ALA A 414 9.82 15.81 0.27
C ALA A 414 8.72 16.37 -0.64
N ILE A 415 8.25 17.60 -0.37
CA ILE A 415 7.14 18.28 -1.08
C ILE A 415 7.58 19.70 -1.46
N ASP A 416 7.20 20.16 -2.67
CA ASP A 416 7.25 21.58 -3.05
C ASP A 416 6.03 22.29 -2.44
N PRO A 417 6.22 23.21 -1.49
CA PRO A 417 5.13 23.83 -0.75
C PRO A 417 4.22 24.73 -1.61
N ARG A 418 4.74 25.26 -2.72
CA ARG A 418 4.04 26.21 -3.60
C ARG A 418 2.93 25.56 -4.43
N ASN A 419 3.09 24.25 -4.73
CA ASN A 419 2.23 23.56 -5.69
C ASN A 419 1.82 22.14 -5.24
N GLY A 420 2.22 21.71 -4.05
CA GLY A 420 1.91 20.40 -3.49
C GLY A 420 2.60 19.20 -4.17
N GLN A 421 3.57 19.43 -5.08
CA GLN A 421 4.24 18.34 -5.77
C GLN A 421 5.11 17.50 -4.84
N ILE A 422 4.86 16.20 -4.77
CA ILE A 422 5.71 15.26 -4.06
C ILE A 422 6.98 15.02 -4.89
N LYS A 423 8.14 15.38 -4.35
CA LYS A 423 9.43 15.33 -5.05
C LYS A 423 10.23 14.06 -4.75
N ALA A 424 10.08 13.49 -3.55
CA ALA A 424 10.69 12.22 -3.16
C ALA A 424 9.84 11.53 -2.09
N TRP A 425 9.81 10.18 -2.13
CA TRP A 425 9.03 9.34 -1.21
C TRP A 425 9.78 8.04 -0.93
N VAL A 426 10.18 7.82 0.30
CA VAL A 426 10.84 6.57 0.75
C VAL A 426 10.09 6.05 1.97
N GLY A 427 9.35 4.94 1.81
CA GLY A 427 8.45 4.44 2.85
C GLY A 427 9.09 3.48 3.84
N SER A 428 10.24 2.86 3.51
CA SER A 428 11.02 2.01 4.41
C SER A 428 12.48 1.97 3.99
N ARG A 429 13.31 1.31 4.80
CA ARG A 429 14.74 1.10 4.49
C ARG A 429 14.95 0.22 3.26
N ASP A 430 14.17 -0.84 3.13
CA ASP A 430 14.22 -1.80 2.03
C ASP A 430 12.81 -2.36 1.76
N PHE A 431 12.27 -2.01 0.61
CA PHE A 431 10.94 -2.44 0.19
C PHE A 431 10.80 -3.96 0.08
N THR A 432 11.86 -4.69 -0.22
CA THR A 432 11.81 -6.14 -0.42
C THR A 432 11.61 -6.92 0.88
N THR A 433 12.11 -6.38 1.97
CA THR A 433 11.98 -6.94 3.33
C THR A 433 10.86 -6.28 4.12
N GLU A 434 10.62 -4.99 3.90
CA GLU A 434 9.60 -4.20 4.60
C GLU A 434 8.77 -3.36 3.60
N PRO A 435 7.69 -3.94 3.04
CA PRO A 435 6.82 -3.23 2.10
C PRO A 435 5.85 -2.25 2.78
N PHE A 436 5.82 -2.21 4.12
CA PHE A 436 4.97 -1.28 4.89
C PHE A 436 5.45 0.16 4.71
N ASP A 437 4.53 1.07 4.39
CA ASP A 437 4.84 2.45 4.04
C ASP A 437 4.75 3.37 5.26
N HIS A 438 5.90 3.71 5.86
CA HIS A 438 5.99 4.59 7.01
C HIS A 438 5.70 6.07 6.67
N VAL A 439 5.51 6.43 5.41
CA VAL A 439 5.08 7.78 5.02
C VAL A 439 3.56 7.96 5.12
N GLN A 440 2.79 6.97 4.63
CA GLN A 440 1.33 7.07 4.50
C GLN A 440 0.56 6.17 5.47
N GLN A 441 1.12 4.98 5.83
CA GLN A 441 0.37 3.98 6.59
C GLN A 441 0.68 4.03 8.09
N ALA A 442 1.95 4.27 8.46
CA ALA A 442 2.34 4.39 9.86
C ALA A 442 1.75 5.65 10.48
N ARG A 443 1.07 5.49 11.63
CA ARG A 443 0.68 6.60 12.51
C ARG A 443 1.53 6.55 13.76
N ARG A 444 2.35 7.58 13.95
CA ARG A 444 3.33 7.68 15.05
C ARG A 444 3.17 9.02 15.75
N GLN A 445 3.48 9.07 17.03
CA GLN A 445 3.43 10.33 17.78
C GLN A 445 4.48 11.30 17.23
N PRO A 446 4.10 12.52 16.79
CA PRO A 446 5.03 13.49 16.22
C PRO A 446 5.93 14.15 17.26
N GLY A 447 5.62 13.98 18.55
CA GLY A 447 6.39 14.61 19.61
C GLY A 447 6.47 16.12 19.42
N SER A 448 7.62 16.68 19.72
CA SER A 448 7.86 18.15 19.64
C SER A 448 7.75 18.74 18.22
N THR A 449 7.61 17.94 17.14
CA THR A 449 7.26 18.51 15.82
C THR A 449 5.85 19.03 15.76
N PHE A 450 4.99 18.74 16.75
CA PHE A 450 3.65 19.29 16.86
C PHE A 450 3.63 20.73 17.43
N LYS A 451 4.66 21.16 18.13
CA LYS A 451 4.75 22.49 18.77
C LYS A 451 4.46 23.68 17.85
N PRO A 452 4.91 23.71 16.57
CA PRO A 452 4.62 24.83 15.68
C PRO A 452 3.13 25.15 15.53
N PHE A 453 2.22 24.17 15.68
CA PHE A 453 0.79 24.44 15.64
C PHE A 453 0.30 25.22 16.87
N VAL A 454 0.89 24.96 18.04
CA VAL A 454 0.61 25.72 19.28
C VAL A 454 1.07 27.17 19.13
N TYR A 455 2.31 27.35 18.64
CA TYR A 455 2.89 28.67 18.42
C TYR A 455 2.17 29.44 17.29
N GLY A 456 1.85 28.77 16.17
CA GLY A 456 1.07 29.39 15.10
C GLY A 456 -0.29 29.87 15.54
N ALA A 457 -1.00 29.07 16.37
CA ALA A 457 -2.28 29.45 16.93
C ALA A 457 -2.17 30.61 17.95
N ALA A 458 -1.05 30.69 18.68
CA ALA A 458 -0.77 31.80 19.59
C ALA A 458 -0.49 33.10 18.82
N PHE A 459 0.36 33.04 17.76
CA PHE A 459 0.64 34.21 16.94
C PHE A 459 -0.58 34.71 16.18
N ALA A 460 -1.42 33.81 15.66
CA ALA A 460 -2.72 34.17 15.10
C ALA A 460 -3.69 34.82 16.13
N ALA A 461 -3.48 34.55 17.40
CA ALA A 461 -4.23 35.19 18.50
C ALA A 461 -3.56 36.47 19.04
N GLY A 462 -2.51 36.98 18.37
CA GLY A 462 -1.82 38.24 18.72
C GLY A 462 -0.64 38.12 19.70
N ALA A 463 -0.18 36.89 20.02
CA ALA A 463 1.07 36.72 20.75
C ALA A 463 2.27 37.15 19.89
N THR A 464 3.35 37.57 20.53
CA THR A 464 4.59 38.00 19.90
C THR A 464 5.74 37.05 20.24
N PRO A 465 6.83 36.97 19.40
CA PRO A 465 8.00 36.19 19.72
C PRO A 465 8.67 36.52 21.04
N ASP A 466 8.51 37.76 21.52
CA ASP A 466 9.17 38.29 22.70
C ASP A 466 8.31 38.15 23.96
N ASP A 467 7.05 37.69 23.82
CA ASP A 467 6.22 37.31 25.00
C ASP A 467 6.96 36.25 25.81
N THR A 468 6.90 36.38 27.14
CA THR A 468 7.63 35.50 28.05
C THR A 468 6.71 34.68 28.93
N PHE A 469 7.16 33.45 29.24
CA PHE A 469 6.62 32.57 30.26
C PHE A 469 7.76 32.14 31.21
N VAL A 470 7.44 31.92 32.49
CA VAL A 470 8.42 31.41 33.43
C VAL A 470 8.67 29.94 33.20
N ASP A 471 9.93 29.53 33.03
CA ASP A 471 10.35 28.11 32.87
C ASP A 471 10.41 27.46 34.27
N GLN A 472 9.26 27.03 34.78
CA GLN A 472 9.06 26.42 36.09
C GLN A 472 8.23 25.14 35.96
N PRO A 473 8.22 24.25 36.95
CA PRO A 473 7.30 23.10 36.96
C PRO A 473 5.86 23.54 36.77
N VAL A 474 5.10 22.82 35.97
CA VAL A 474 3.73 23.14 35.60
C VAL A 474 2.82 21.96 35.96
N GLU A 475 1.72 22.21 36.60
CA GLU A 475 0.67 21.25 36.92
C GLU A 475 -0.61 21.63 36.17
N ILE A 476 -1.09 20.75 35.31
CA ILE A 476 -2.30 20.97 34.52
C ILE A 476 -3.35 19.93 34.92
N PRO A 477 -4.45 20.32 35.54
CA PRO A 477 -5.52 19.39 35.85
C PRO A 477 -6.20 18.91 34.56
N LEU A 478 -6.40 17.60 34.45
CA LEU A 478 -7.10 16.96 33.35
C LEU A 478 -8.53 16.59 33.74
N ALA A 479 -9.36 16.33 32.70
CA ALA A 479 -10.68 15.76 32.94
C ALA A 479 -10.50 14.36 33.60
N GLY A 480 -11.18 14.13 34.74
CA GLY A 480 -11.02 12.93 35.53
C GLY A 480 -10.18 13.06 36.79
N GLY A 481 -9.63 14.26 37.07
CA GLY A 481 -8.91 14.56 38.32
C GLY A 481 -7.42 14.22 38.29
N GLU A 482 -6.93 13.70 37.19
CA GLU A 482 -5.48 13.48 36.96
C GLU A 482 -4.78 14.84 36.78
N ILE A 483 -3.51 14.91 37.20
CA ILE A 483 -2.67 16.10 37.01
C ILE A 483 -1.55 15.73 36.03
N TRP A 484 -1.55 16.43 34.88
CA TRP A 484 -0.47 16.31 33.92
C TRP A 484 0.69 17.27 34.27
N ARG A 485 1.89 16.73 34.35
CA ARG A 485 3.14 17.44 34.65
C ARG A 485 4.09 17.33 33.46
N PRO A 486 4.03 18.25 32.48
CA PRO A 486 4.99 18.26 31.37
C PRO A 486 6.38 18.58 31.92
N ASP A 487 7.38 17.77 31.54
CA ASP A 487 8.77 17.97 31.93
C ASP A 487 9.68 18.10 30.71
N ASP A 488 10.86 18.70 30.90
CA ASP A 488 11.91 18.90 29.91
C ASP A 488 13.13 18.04 30.33
N ASP A 489 13.98 17.66 29.36
CA ASP A 489 15.27 16.99 29.61
C ASP A 489 16.22 17.85 30.48
N ALA A 490 16.05 19.17 30.43
CA ALA A 490 16.83 20.11 31.26
C ALA A 490 16.04 20.59 32.48
N PRO A 491 16.68 20.81 33.64
CA PRO A 491 16.03 21.33 34.83
C PRO A 491 15.38 22.68 34.59
N PRO A 492 14.36 23.06 35.37
CA PRO A 492 13.70 24.35 35.26
C PRO A 492 14.66 25.48 35.61
N THR A 493 14.66 26.53 34.81
CA THR A 493 15.53 27.70 35.07
C THR A 493 14.90 28.68 36.07
N ASN A 494 13.60 28.58 36.28
CA ASN A 494 12.79 29.51 37.10
C ASN A 494 12.91 30.99 36.67
N LYS A 495 13.23 31.21 35.39
CA LYS A 495 13.38 32.54 34.79
C LYS A 495 12.40 32.72 33.65
N PRO A 496 12.01 33.96 33.31
CA PRO A 496 11.25 34.26 32.11
C PRO A 496 12.05 33.84 30.88
N MET A 497 11.39 33.18 29.93
CA MET A 497 11.92 32.76 28.64
C MET A 497 10.99 33.23 27.53
N THR A 498 11.53 33.76 26.43
CA THR A 498 10.76 34.23 25.30
C THR A 498 10.18 33.05 24.52
N LEU A 499 9.07 33.25 23.81
CA LEU A 499 8.49 32.25 22.92
C LEU A 499 9.48 31.87 21.81
N ARG A 500 10.29 32.82 21.32
CA ARG A 500 11.38 32.58 20.34
C ARG A 500 12.40 31.57 20.86
N ASP A 501 12.85 31.70 22.08
CA ASP A 501 13.84 30.77 22.66
C ASP A 501 13.18 29.46 23.09
N ALA A 502 11.96 29.51 23.56
CA ALA A 502 11.22 28.32 23.98
C ALA A 502 11.01 27.34 22.83
N ILE A 503 10.67 27.81 21.61
CA ILE A 503 10.57 26.92 20.44
C ILE A 503 11.93 26.48 19.92
N ALA A 504 12.96 27.38 19.96
CA ALA A 504 14.31 27.07 19.53
C ALA A 504 14.93 25.90 20.32
N TYR A 505 14.78 25.93 21.64
CA TYR A 505 15.24 24.90 22.57
C TYR A 505 14.18 23.86 22.91
N SER A 506 13.02 23.92 22.24
CA SER A 506 11.93 22.91 22.33
C SER A 506 11.36 22.71 23.74
N ARG A 507 11.20 23.78 24.56
CA ARG A 507 10.77 23.70 25.96
C ARG A 507 9.33 23.20 26.11
N ASN A 508 9.15 22.09 26.81
CA ASN A 508 7.85 21.44 27.02
C ASN A 508 6.98 22.27 27.99
N ARG A 509 7.56 22.71 29.12
CA ARG A 509 6.87 23.46 30.15
C ARG A 509 6.29 24.78 29.62
N ILE A 510 7.05 25.49 28.77
CA ILE A 510 6.59 26.74 28.14
C ILE A 510 5.48 26.45 27.12
N THR A 511 5.66 25.42 26.29
CA THR A 511 4.66 25.06 25.27
C THR A 511 3.35 24.62 25.90
N ALA A 512 3.40 23.90 27.02
CA ALA A 512 2.21 23.49 27.75
C ALA A 512 1.44 24.69 28.34
N GLN A 513 2.16 25.67 28.91
CA GLN A 513 1.54 26.93 29.38
C GLN A 513 0.89 27.69 28.20
N LEU A 514 1.60 27.79 27.06
CA LEU A 514 1.07 28.42 25.84
C LEU A 514 -0.18 27.70 25.32
N MET A 515 -0.18 26.36 25.34
CA MET A 515 -1.32 25.54 24.95
C MET A 515 -2.57 25.85 25.79
N MET A 516 -2.39 25.99 27.11
CA MET A 516 -3.51 26.32 28.01
C MET A 516 -4.04 27.74 27.74
N LYS A 517 -3.19 28.70 27.38
CA LYS A 517 -3.60 30.06 27.01
C LYS A 517 -4.38 30.08 25.68
N VAL A 518 -3.95 29.30 24.68
CA VAL A 518 -4.57 29.25 23.33
C VAL A 518 -5.83 28.38 23.32
N GLY A 519 -5.77 27.25 23.97
CA GLY A 519 -6.80 26.20 24.03
C GLY A 519 -6.57 25.05 23.02
N PRO A 520 -6.65 23.79 23.49
CA PRO A 520 -6.37 22.59 22.67
C PRO A 520 -7.22 22.48 21.40
N GLN A 521 -8.48 22.86 21.47
CA GLN A 521 -9.43 22.81 20.35
C GLN A 521 -9.02 23.72 19.19
N LYS A 522 -8.50 24.93 19.50
CA LYS A 522 -8.01 25.86 18.45
C LYS A 522 -6.78 25.30 17.76
N VAL A 523 -5.86 24.73 18.54
CA VAL A 523 -4.64 24.13 18.02
C VAL A 523 -4.96 22.90 17.14
N ALA A 524 -5.85 22.01 17.58
CA ALA A 524 -6.27 20.87 16.79
C ALA A 524 -6.96 21.27 15.45
N ARG A 525 -7.82 22.33 15.49
CA ARG A 525 -8.42 22.88 14.26
C ARG A 525 -7.37 23.45 13.32
N LEU A 526 -6.41 24.20 13.83
CA LEU A 526 -5.32 24.74 13.02
C LEU A 526 -4.50 23.63 12.37
N ALA A 527 -4.10 22.61 13.14
CA ALA A 527 -3.34 21.48 12.61
C ALA A 527 -4.08 20.76 11.47
N ARG A 528 -5.41 20.57 11.60
CA ARG A 528 -6.25 20.01 10.54
C ARG A 528 -6.31 20.92 9.30
N ALA A 529 -6.51 22.21 9.49
CA ALA A 529 -6.52 23.19 8.40
C ALA A 529 -5.20 23.19 7.62
N MET A 530 -4.08 23.02 8.35
CA MET A 530 -2.73 23.01 7.78
C MET A 530 -2.36 21.71 7.08
N GLY A 531 -3.12 20.59 7.24
CA GLY A 531 -2.86 19.35 6.51
C GLY A 531 -2.89 18.06 7.33
N VAL A 532 -3.12 18.10 8.66
CA VAL A 532 -3.32 16.91 9.50
C VAL A 532 -4.80 16.51 9.41
N ARG A 533 -5.20 15.88 8.29
CA ARG A 533 -6.62 15.66 7.91
C ARG A 533 -7.12 14.23 8.12
N ASP A 534 -6.24 13.24 7.97
CA ASP A 534 -6.60 11.82 7.98
C ASP A 534 -6.46 11.17 9.38
N SER A 535 -5.67 11.79 10.26
CA SER A 535 -5.41 11.29 11.61
C SER A 535 -6.32 11.97 12.63
N ALA A 536 -6.80 11.19 13.61
CA ALA A 536 -7.56 11.73 14.72
C ALA A 536 -6.65 12.56 15.65
N LEU A 537 -7.07 13.76 15.99
CA LEU A 537 -6.39 14.63 16.95
C LEU A 537 -7.25 14.77 18.21
N ASP A 538 -6.74 14.28 19.33
CA ASP A 538 -7.37 14.46 20.64
C ASP A 538 -7.08 15.87 21.14
N ALA A 539 -8.13 16.68 21.27
CA ALA A 539 -7.99 18.08 21.66
C ALA A 539 -7.84 18.22 23.19
N VAL A 540 -6.76 17.63 23.71
CA VAL A 540 -6.37 17.63 25.14
C VAL A 540 -5.07 18.41 25.35
N PRO A 541 -4.75 18.88 26.59
CA PRO A 541 -3.54 19.65 26.85
C PRO A 541 -2.23 18.97 26.37
N SER A 542 -2.11 17.65 26.49
CA SER A 542 -0.92 16.89 26.10
C SER A 542 -0.69 16.88 24.58
N LEU A 543 -1.68 17.22 23.76
CA LEU A 543 -1.52 17.44 22.32
C LEU A 543 -0.42 18.48 22.01
N ALA A 544 -0.13 19.41 22.95
CA ALA A 544 0.99 20.34 22.86
C ALA A 544 2.32 19.67 22.58
N LEU A 545 2.50 18.45 23.07
CA LEU A 545 3.71 17.64 22.93
C LEU A 545 3.56 16.52 21.89
N GLY A 546 2.48 16.55 21.08
CA GLY A 546 2.28 15.63 19.96
C GLY A 546 1.92 14.22 20.39
N THR A 547 1.01 14.04 21.34
CA THR A 547 0.56 12.73 21.84
C THR A 547 -0.38 11.99 20.87
N SER A 548 -1.09 12.69 19.96
CA SER A 548 -1.94 12.06 18.96
C SER A 548 -1.11 11.53 17.79
N PRO A 549 -1.22 10.23 17.43
CA PRO A 549 -0.45 9.65 16.33
C PRO A 549 -0.91 10.18 14.96
N VAL A 550 0.06 10.55 14.12
CA VAL A 550 -0.16 11.12 12.77
C VAL A 550 0.79 10.47 11.75
N THR A 551 0.51 10.64 10.47
CA THR A 551 1.40 10.15 9.40
C THR A 551 2.52 11.17 9.09
N LEU A 552 3.64 10.67 8.55
CA LEU A 552 4.72 11.55 8.08
C LEU A 552 4.24 12.47 6.95
N LYS A 553 3.38 11.97 6.06
CA LYS A 553 2.79 12.75 4.98
C LYS A 553 2.00 13.95 5.50
N GLU A 554 1.16 13.76 6.51
CA GLU A 554 0.37 14.84 7.11
C GLU A 554 1.27 15.90 7.75
N MET A 555 2.29 15.48 8.49
CA MET A 555 3.22 16.41 9.13
C MET A 555 4.03 17.22 8.12
N VAL A 556 4.58 16.58 7.08
CA VAL A 556 5.34 17.29 6.02
C VAL A 556 4.42 18.23 5.25
N SER A 557 3.16 17.82 4.97
CA SER A 557 2.15 18.69 4.33
C SER A 557 1.82 19.91 5.17
N ALA A 558 1.66 19.72 6.48
CA ALA A 558 1.40 20.84 7.39
C ALA A 558 2.58 21.82 7.50
N TYR A 559 3.82 21.31 7.43
CA TYR A 559 4.99 22.16 7.36
C TYR A 559 5.16 22.84 5.99
N ALA A 560 4.68 22.21 4.91
CA ALA A 560 4.58 22.86 3.60
C ALA A 560 3.62 24.05 3.66
N THR A 561 2.51 23.96 4.40
CA THR A 561 1.61 25.09 4.68
C THR A 561 2.32 26.23 5.40
N ILE A 562 3.18 25.92 6.40
CA ILE A 562 3.99 26.96 7.06
C ILE A 562 4.93 27.63 6.04
N ALA A 563 5.67 26.82 5.26
CA ALA A 563 6.60 27.31 4.25
C ALA A 563 5.92 28.17 3.16
N ASN A 564 4.66 27.81 2.80
CA ASN A 564 3.82 28.54 1.86
C ASN A 564 3.03 29.68 2.52
N VAL A 565 3.59 30.27 3.56
CA VAL A 565 3.04 31.44 4.28
C VAL A 565 1.59 31.26 4.71
N GLY A 566 1.27 30.07 5.21
CA GLY A 566 -0.04 29.72 5.77
C GLY A 566 -1.09 29.25 4.74
N GLU A 567 -0.73 29.03 3.50
CA GLU A 567 -1.60 28.46 2.48
C GLU A 567 -1.34 26.97 2.31
N TYR A 568 -2.36 26.17 2.61
CA TYR A 568 -2.33 24.74 2.35
C TYR A 568 -2.58 24.45 0.88
N VAL A 569 -1.74 23.59 0.30
CA VAL A 569 -1.92 23.02 -1.03
C VAL A 569 -1.91 21.50 -0.89
N GLU A 570 -2.94 20.82 -1.40
CA GLU A 570 -3.03 19.37 -1.31
C GLU A 570 -1.86 18.69 -2.02
N PRO A 571 -1.16 17.74 -1.37
CA PRO A 571 -0.08 17.00 -1.99
C PRO A 571 -0.53 16.16 -3.17
N ARG A 572 0.17 16.25 -4.31
CA ARG A 572 -0.17 15.53 -5.54
C ARG A 572 0.98 14.68 -6.06
N MET A 573 0.60 13.57 -6.69
CA MET A 573 1.52 12.57 -7.24
C MET A 573 1.67 12.66 -8.76
N VAL A 574 0.66 13.14 -9.47
CA VAL A 574 0.55 13.11 -10.93
C VAL A 574 0.39 14.51 -11.48
N THR A 575 1.06 14.78 -12.59
CA THR A 575 0.89 16.02 -13.36
C THR A 575 0.06 15.80 -14.61
N ARG A 576 0.23 14.64 -15.29
CA ARG A 576 -0.44 14.36 -16.57
C ARG A 576 -0.53 12.86 -16.82
N ILE A 577 -1.59 12.43 -17.50
CA ILE A 577 -1.74 11.10 -18.08
C ILE A 577 -1.86 11.25 -19.58
N GLU A 578 -1.04 10.53 -20.30
CA GLU A 578 -1.01 10.45 -21.76
C GLU A 578 -1.44 9.04 -22.18
N GLY A 579 -2.08 8.95 -23.33
CA GLY A 579 -2.35 7.68 -23.99
C GLY A 579 -1.10 7.17 -24.73
N ARG A 580 -1.21 5.97 -25.29
CA ARG A 580 -0.12 5.27 -25.96
C ARG A 580 0.52 6.06 -27.10
N ASN A 581 -0.28 6.90 -27.79
CA ASN A 581 0.17 7.67 -28.94
C ASN A 581 0.64 9.09 -28.56
N GLY A 582 0.72 9.37 -27.26
CA GLY A 582 1.14 10.66 -26.71
C GLY A 582 0.01 11.70 -26.60
N GLU A 583 -1.24 11.33 -26.89
CA GLU A 583 -2.41 12.21 -26.65
C GLU A 583 -2.60 12.44 -25.14
N VAL A 584 -2.90 13.68 -24.78
CA VAL A 584 -3.15 14.05 -23.37
C VAL A 584 -4.56 13.63 -22.99
N LEU A 585 -4.67 12.66 -22.06
CA LEU A 585 -5.95 12.17 -21.55
C LEU A 585 -6.44 12.98 -20.35
N ALA A 586 -5.52 13.40 -19.48
CA ALA A 586 -5.84 14.23 -18.32
C ALA A 586 -4.62 15.05 -17.88
N GLU A 587 -4.87 16.28 -17.45
CA GLU A 587 -3.90 17.15 -16.77
C GLU A 587 -4.40 17.48 -15.37
N PHE A 588 -3.46 17.43 -14.40
CA PHE A 588 -3.75 17.70 -13.00
C PHE A 588 -3.01 18.97 -12.58
N ALA A 589 -3.74 20.07 -12.52
CA ALA A 589 -3.24 21.33 -11.96
C ALA A 589 -3.01 21.21 -10.45
N SER A 590 -2.29 22.16 -9.86
CA SER A 590 -2.25 22.29 -8.40
C SER A 590 -3.65 22.59 -7.88
N ALA A 591 -3.98 22.03 -6.72
CA ALA A 591 -5.19 22.39 -6.00
C ALA A 591 -5.17 23.89 -5.69
N THR A 592 -6.33 24.51 -5.62
CA THR A 592 -6.45 25.92 -5.19
C THR A 592 -5.95 26.01 -3.75
N PRO A 593 -5.02 26.93 -3.43
CA PRO A 593 -4.55 27.10 -2.07
C PRO A 593 -5.67 27.46 -1.09
N GLU A 594 -5.66 26.82 0.06
CA GLU A 594 -6.60 27.09 1.16
C GLU A 594 -5.88 27.87 2.26
N ARG A 595 -6.39 29.05 2.66
CA ARG A 595 -5.82 29.81 3.78
C ARG A 595 -6.07 29.09 5.10
N ALA A 596 -5.02 28.47 5.66
CA ALA A 596 -5.08 27.74 6.93
C ALA A 596 -4.60 28.57 8.12
N LEU A 597 -3.61 29.46 7.89
CA LEU A 597 -3.03 30.35 8.89
C LEU A 597 -2.87 31.74 8.27
N ASP A 598 -3.11 32.78 9.06
CA ASP A 598 -2.84 34.15 8.61
C ASP A 598 -1.37 34.34 8.20
N ALA A 599 -1.15 35.12 7.15
CA ALA A 599 0.16 35.28 6.56
C ALA A 599 1.20 35.94 7.51
N ALA A 600 0.78 36.89 8.34
CA ALA A 600 1.64 37.53 9.33
C ALA A 600 2.03 36.51 10.42
N ALA A 601 1.07 35.77 10.93
CA ALA A 601 1.33 34.71 11.91
C ALA A 601 2.24 33.58 11.34
N ALA A 602 2.05 33.21 10.07
CA ALA A 602 2.91 32.23 9.38
C ALA A 602 4.35 32.72 9.24
N ARG A 603 4.58 33.99 8.84
CA ARG A 603 5.91 34.58 8.75
C ARG A 603 6.59 34.65 10.14
N THR A 604 5.84 35.06 11.16
CA THR A 604 6.32 35.06 12.54
C THR A 604 6.71 33.65 13.00
N LEU A 605 5.93 32.65 12.65
CA LEU A 605 6.22 31.24 12.97
C LEU A 605 7.50 30.76 12.25
N ILE A 606 7.68 31.08 10.95
CA ILE A 606 8.89 30.77 10.20
C ILE A 606 10.11 31.43 10.85
N ASP A 607 9.99 32.70 11.24
CA ASP A 607 11.05 33.44 11.87
C ASP A 607 11.54 32.83 13.18
N VAL A 608 10.63 32.44 14.07
CA VAL A 608 11.04 31.78 15.33
C VAL A 608 11.58 30.36 15.09
N MET A 609 11.06 29.63 14.06
CA MET A 609 11.56 28.31 13.68
C MET A 609 12.95 28.34 13.03
N ARG A 610 13.41 29.46 12.46
CA ARG A 610 14.81 29.65 12.05
C ARG A 610 15.75 29.47 13.24
N GLY A 611 15.37 29.96 14.42
CA GLY A 611 16.13 29.81 15.66
C GLY A 611 16.45 28.38 16.05
N VAL A 612 15.56 27.43 15.70
CA VAL A 612 15.79 25.99 15.92
C VAL A 612 17.02 25.48 15.16
N VAL A 613 17.23 25.97 13.92
CA VAL A 613 18.31 25.55 13.01
C VAL A 613 19.59 26.37 13.22
N GLU A 614 19.46 27.57 13.72
CA GLU A 614 20.61 28.48 13.93
C GLU A 614 21.33 28.19 15.24
N ARG A 615 20.58 28.07 16.36
CA ARG A 615 21.14 27.92 17.71
C ARG A 615 20.46 26.85 18.58
N GLY A 616 19.35 26.28 18.08
CA GLY A 616 18.54 25.35 18.85
C GLY A 616 18.85 23.87 18.55
N THR A 617 17.83 23.02 18.73
CA THR A 617 17.93 21.56 18.64
C THR A 617 18.27 21.04 17.23
N GLY A 618 18.08 21.86 16.19
CA GLY A 618 18.39 21.56 14.78
C GLY A 618 19.72 22.16 14.29
N ALA A 619 20.57 22.71 15.15
CA ALA A 619 21.81 23.46 14.77
C ALA A 619 22.79 22.65 13.91
N ALA A 620 22.71 21.29 13.94
CA ALA A 620 23.51 20.42 13.09
C ALA A 620 23.27 20.66 11.58
N ILE A 621 22.12 21.20 11.17
CA ILE A 621 21.87 21.61 9.77
C ILE A 621 22.90 22.66 9.33
N ARG A 622 23.22 23.61 10.19
CA ARG A 622 24.27 24.64 9.91
C ARG A 622 25.68 24.07 10.13
N SER A 623 25.92 23.51 11.31
CA SER A 623 27.28 23.15 11.76
C SER A 623 27.83 21.90 11.09
N ARG A 624 27.02 20.84 10.92
CA ARG A 624 27.46 19.55 10.33
C ARG A 624 27.23 19.48 8.82
N TYR A 625 26.09 19.98 8.32
CA TYR A 625 25.73 19.87 6.90
C TYR A 625 26.07 21.12 6.08
N GLY A 626 26.45 22.25 6.72
CA GLY A 626 26.86 23.46 6.04
C GLY A 626 25.78 24.15 5.21
N ILE A 627 24.48 23.83 5.49
CA ILE A 627 23.34 24.39 4.76
C ILE A 627 23.17 25.87 5.18
N ARG A 628 23.41 26.80 4.25
CA ARG A 628 23.33 28.26 4.49
C ARG A 628 22.08 28.89 3.88
N ALA A 629 21.25 28.12 3.13
CA ALA A 629 19.99 28.59 2.61
C ALA A 629 19.05 29.10 3.72
N ASP A 630 18.04 29.88 3.36
CA ASP A 630 17.00 30.31 4.30
C ASP A 630 16.11 29.12 4.64
N VAL A 631 16.34 28.56 5.82
CA VAL A 631 15.67 27.34 6.29
C VAL A 631 15.16 27.54 7.72
N ALA A 632 14.02 26.92 7.99
CA ALA A 632 13.43 26.78 9.31
C ALA A 632 13.10 25.32 9.56
N GLY A 633 12.99 24.88 10.79
CA GLY A 633 12.71 23.46 11.03
C GLY A 633 12.35 23.14 12.47
N LYS A 634 12.05 21.85 12.73
CA LYS A 634 11.75 21.39 14.08
C LYS A 634 12.16 19.93 14.25
N THR A 635 12.83 19.62 15.34
CA THR A 635 13.08 18.28 15.85
C THR A 635 11.89 17.77 16.64
N GLY A 636 11.62 16.48 16.57
CA GLY A 636 10.63 15.79 17.39
C GLY A 636 11.24 14.56 18.04
N THR A 637 10.89 14.35 19.29
CA THR A 637 11.25 13.15 20.07
C THR A 637 10.04 12.84 20.93
N THR A 638 9.67 11.58 21.01
CA THR A 638 8.63 11.11 21.92
C THR A 638 9.24 10.66 23.26
N GLN A 639 8.40 10.49 24.27
CA GLN A 639 8.86 9.97 25.56
C GLN A 639 9.50 8.58 25.39
N GLY A 640 10.63 8.35 26.04
CA GLY A 640 11.40 7.12 25.93
C GLY A 640 12.17 6.97 24.63
N ASP A 641 12.30 8.06 23.83
CA ASP A 641 13.10 8.09 22.58
C ASP A 641 12.69 7.00 21.56
N THR A 642 11.38 6.67 21.47
CA THR A 642 10.85 5.64 20.58
C THR A 642 10.63 6.12 19.15
N ASP A 643 10.35 7.42 18.97
CA ASP A 643 10.12 8.06 17.68
C ASP A 643 10.99 9.31 17.53
N GLY A 644 11.84 9.31 16.55
CA GLY A 644 12.66 10.46 16.18
C GLY A 644 12.13 11.12 14.90
N TRP A 645 11.86 12.42 14.95
CA TRP A 645 11.36 13.21 13.83
C TRP A 645 12.24 14.41 13.54
N PHE A 646 12.34 14.77 12.29
CA PHE A 646 12.88 16.07 11.90
C PHE A 646 12.22 16.53 10.59
N ILE A 647 11.75 17.77 10.57
CA ILE A 647 11.19 18.40 9.37
C ILE A 647 11.91 19.74 9.16
N LEU A 648 12.42 19.92 7.95
CA LEU A 648 13.10 21.13 7.49
C LEU A 648 12.28 21.78 6.39
N THR A 649 12.05 23.07 6.51
CA THR A 649 11.36 23.90 5.52
C THR A 649 12.31 24.86 4.83
N GLN A 650 12.17 25.00 3.53
CA GLN A 650 12.79 25.97 2.66
C GLN A 650 11.71 26.45 1.66
N PRO A 651 11.77 27.65 1.07
CA PRO A 651 10.70 28.17 0.22
C PRO A 651 10.27 27.28 -0.96
N GLU A 652 11.19 26.47 -1.52
CA GLU A 652 10.93 25.61 -2.66
C GLU A 652 10.76 24.14 -2.29
N LEU A 653 11.21 23.74 -1.09
CA LEU A 653 11.22 22.34 -0.71
C LEU A 653 11.05 22.18 0.81
N VAL A 654 10.12 21.31 1.19
CA VAL A 654 9.95 20.88 2.58
C VAL A 654 10.22 19.39 2.63
N ALA A 655 11.15 18.97 3.51
CA ALA A 655 11.46 17.56 3.67
C ALA A 655 11.43 17.14 5.13
N GLY A 656 10.84 15.97 5.38
CA GLY A 656 10.75 15.40 6.71
C GLY A 656 11.16 13.93 6.73
N ALA A 657 11.67 13.49 7.87
CA ALA A 657 11.98 12.10 8.15
C ALA A 657 11.47 11.68 9.53
N TRP A 658 11.10 10.42 9.62
CA TRP A 658 10.82 9.70 10.85
C TRP A 658 11.75 8.49 10.96
N VAL A 659 12.16 8.15 12.19
CA VAL A 659 12.96 6.97 12.53
C VAL A 659 12.40 6.36 13.81
N GLY A 660 12.27 5.04 13.85
CA GLY A 660 11.80 4.30 15.03
C GLY A 660 11.85 2.79 14.80
N PHE A 661 10.97 2.08 15.50
CA PHE A 661 10.77 0.64 15.36
C PHE A 661 9.29 0.36 15.16
N ASP A 662 8.93 -0.80 14.63
CA ASP A 662 7.53 -1.21 14.49
C ASP A 662 6.85 -1.32 15.85
N ASP A 663 7.57 -1.81 16.85
CA ASP A 663 7.09 -1.89 18.23
C ASP A 663 7.56 -0.67 19.03
N GLY A 664 6.63 0.18 19.46
CA GLY A 664 6.92 1.41 20.21
C GLY A 664 7.52 1.19 21.62
N ARG A 665 7.73 -0.04 22.05
CA ARG A 665 8.43 -0.39 23.29
C ARG A 665 9.94 -0.57 23.07
N VAL A 666 10.38 -0.69 21.81
CA VAL A 666 11.78 -0.80 21.42
C VAL A 666 12.36 0.58 21.19
N THR A 667 13.54 0.83 21.72
CA THR A 667 14.22 2.13 21.60
C THR A 667 15.67 1.95 21.20
N LEU A 668 16.26 3.01 20.61
CA LEU A 668 17.71 3.08 20.34
C LEU A 668 18.52 3.38 21.61
N GLY A 669 17.87 3.74 22.70
CA GLY A 669 18.48 4.10 23.97
C GLY A 669 19.39 5.34 23.91
N GLY A 670 19.62 5.93 25.07
CA GLY A 670 20.38 7.17 25.19
C GLY A 670 19.87 8.23 24.22
N ASP A 671 20.72 9.11 23.74
CA ASP A 671 20.31 10.18 22.83
C ASP A 671 20.08 9.72 21.36
N TRP A 672 20.27 8.44 21.01
CA TRP A 672 20.23 7.97 19.63
C TRP A 672 18.81 7.96 19.04
N GLY A 673 17.78 7.80 19.89
CA GLY A 673 16.38 7.90 19.46
C GLY A 673 15.90 9.34 19.25
N GLN A 674 16.63 10.34 19.79
CA GLN A 674 16.26 11.73 19.59
C GLN A 674 16.28 12.13 18.11
N GLY A 675 15.27 12.91 17.69
CA GLY A 675 15.13 13.34 16.29
C GLY A 675 16.34 14.11 15.75
N ALA A 676 17.09 14.79 16.61
CA ALA A 676 18.33 15.47 16.25
C ALA A 676 19.47 14.49 15.84
N ARG A 677 19.45 13.24 16.34
CA ARG A 677 20.48 12.23 16.06
C ARG A 677 19.99 11.13 15.11
N SER A 678 18.70 10.84 15.08
CA SER A 678 18.10 9.81 14.23
C SER A 678 17.60 10.34 12.88
N ALA A 679 16.65 11.28 12.88
CA ALA A 679 15.95 11.74 11.67
C ALA A 679 16.65 12.97 10.99
N LEU A 680 17.19 13.91 11.76
CA LEU A 680 17.87 15.09 11.22
C LEU A 680 19.00 14.73 10.24
N PRO A 681 19.85 13.71 10.49
CA PRO A 681 20.91 13.34 9.55
C PRO A 681 20.40 12.90 8.18
N ILE A 682 19.21 12.27 8.10
CA ILE A 682 18.61 11.89 6.82
C ILE A 682 18.27 13.14 6.01
N VAL A 683 17.57 14.09 6.64
CA VAL A 683 17.14 15.33 6.00
C VAL A 683 18.36 16.22 5.65
N GLY A 684 19.34 16.31 6.55
CA GLY A 684 20.56 17.11 6.34
C GLY A 684 21.40 16.61 5.17
N ASP A 685 21.65 15.29 5.07
CA ASP A 685 22.39 14.68 3.96
C ASP A 685 21.63 14.82 2.64
N PHE A 686 20.30 14.64 2.65
CA PHE A 686 19.46 14.85 1.49
C PHE A 686 19.60 16.29 0.95
N TYR A 687 19.38 17.30 1.80
CA TYR A 687 19.48 18.70 1.40
C TYR A 687 20.89 19.08 0.94
N GLN A 688 21.92 18.60 1.61
CA GLN A 688 23.31 18.88 1.22
C GLN A 688 23.60 18.40 -0.21
N ARG A 689 23.07 17.21 -0.58
CA ARG A 689 23.20 16.66 -1.94
C ARG A 689 22.34 17.41 -2.95
N ALA A 690 21.10 17.71 -2.60
CA ALA A 690 20.18 18.46 -3.46
C ALA A 690 20.74 19.86 -3.80
N ILE A 691 21.30 20.54 -2.81
CA ILE A 691 21.94 21.85 -2.99
C ILE A 691 23.21 21.74 -3.85
N ARG A 692 24.08 20.77 -3.59
CA ARG A 692 25.30 20.55 -4.43
C ARG A 692 24.92 20.24 -5.88
N ALA A 693 23.84 19.55 -6.11
CA ALA A 693 23.31 19.23 -7.45
C ALA A 693 22.50 20.38 -8.06
N ARG A 694 22.37 21.53 -7.38
CA ARG A 694 21.59 22.71 -7.80
C ARG A 694 20.10 22.39 -8.08
N LEU A 695 19.53 21.46 -7.31
CA LEU A 695 18.11 21.11 -7.36
C LEU A 695 17.25 21.94 -6.40
N VAL A 696 17.89 22.76 -5.58
CA VAL A 696 17.28 23.70 -4.63
C VAL A 696 18.04 25.02 -4.76
N ASP A 697 17.34 26.13 -5.00
CA ASP A 697 17.97 27.44 -5.04
C ASP A 697 18.20 27.95 -3.60
N THR A 698 19.46 28.11 -3.26
CA THR A 698 19.87 28.60 -1.93
C THR A 698 19.68 30.11 -1.74
N ARG A 699 19.37 30.84 -2.81
CA ARG A 699 19.11 32.32 -2.78
C ARG A 699 17.68 32.62 -2.46
N GLU A 700 16.77 31.70 -2.72
CA GLU A 700 15.35 31.83 -2.38
C GLU A 700 15.19 32.08 -0.87
N ARG A 701 14.34 33.04 -0.53
CA ARG A 701 14.02 33.45 0.83
C ARG A 701 12.54 33.33 1.09
N PHE A 702 12.18 33.01 2.31
CA PHE A 702 10.79 33.12 2.73
C PHE A 702 10.31 34.56 2.57
N ALA A 703 9.07 34.73 2.07
CA ALA A 703 8.49 36.05 1.89
C ALA A 703 8.49 36.82 3.22
N THR A 704 9.26 37.88 3.27
CA THR A 704 9.23 38.84 4.35
C THR A 704 8.23 39.95 4.03
N GLU A 705 7.58 40.51 5.03
CA GLU A 705 6.92 41.80 4.80
C GLU A 705 7.97 42.79 4.34
N ALA A 706 7.71 43.49 3.25
CA ALA A 706 8.49 44.67 2.93
C ALA A 706 8.44 45.58 4.19
N PRO A 707 9.55 46.08 4.69
CA PRO A 707 9.52 47.04 5.79
C PRO A 707 8.51 48.14 5.40
N PRO A 708 7.59 48.53 6.33
CA PRO A 708 6.59 49.54 6.02
C PRO A 708 7.29 50.71 5.34
N SER A 709 6.78 51.16 4.20
CA SER A 709 7.39 52.25 3.45
C SER A 709 7.57 53.42 4.38
N ALA A 710 8.59 54.26 4.12
CA ALA A 710 8.77 55.47 4.92
C ALA A 710 7.48 56.27 5.02
N PHE A 711 6.63 56.20 3.99
CA PHE A 711 5.30 56.81 3.96
C PHE A 711 4.32 56.09 4.92
N ASP A 712 4.29 54.76 5.00
CA ASP A 712 3.44 54.03 5.93
C ASP A 712 3.86 54.22 7.39
N THR A 713 5.19 54.25 7.62
CA THR A 713 5.76 54.56 8.92
C THR A 713 5.40 55.98 9.35
N PHE A 714 5.47 56.95 8.41
CA PHE A 714 5.04 58.32 8.66
C PHE A 714 3.55 58.41 8.91
N ARG A 715 2.73 57.79 8.08
CA ARG A 715 1.27 57.75 8.22
C ARG A 715 0.85 57.16 9.58
N ASN A 716 1.44 56.04 9.99
CA ASN A 716 1.16 55.41 11.27
C ASN A 716 1.58 56.32 12.46
N LYS A 717 2.77 56.92 12.40
CA LYS A 717 3.21 57.91 13.40
C LYS A 717 2.31 59.13 13.41
N LEU A 718 1.85 59.61 12.25
CA LEU A 718 0.89 60.70 12.14
C LEU A 718 -0.45 60.35 12.73
N GLY A 719 -0.93 59.10 12.50
CA GLY A 719 -2.17 58.57 13.11
C GLY A 719 -2.07 58.43 14.62
N ASP A 720 -0.93 57.97 15.15
CA ASP A 720 -0.67 57.87 16.59
C ASP A 720 -0.56 59.29 17.22
N TRP A 721 0.11 60.21 16.52
CA TRP A 721 0.19 61.62 16.95
C TRP A 721 -1.16 62.32 16.90
N TYR A 722 -2.01 62.04 15.88
CA TYR A 722 -3.37 62.54 15.79
C TYR A 722 -4.24 61.98 16.93
N ARG A 723 -4.15 60.70 17.25
CA ARG A 723 -4.84 60.10 18.41
C ARG A 723 -4.38 60.70 19.74
N TYR A 724 -3.08 60.91 19.90
CA TYR A 724 -2.52 61.53 21.07
C TYR A 724 -3.00 63.00 21.28
N LEU A 725 -3.26 63.74 20.20
CA LEU A 725 -3.62 65.15 20.29
C LEU A 725 -5.16 65.37 20.32
N PHE A 726 -5.92 64.47 19.73
CA PHE A 726 -7.36 64.70 19.52
C PHE A 726 -8.28 63.64 20.12
N GLU A 727 -7.78 62.52 20.58
CA GLU A 727 -8.55 61.60 21.41
C GLU A 727 -8.29 61.95 22.89
N GLU A 728 -9.28 62.44 23.58
CA GLU A 728 -9.21 62.59 25.02
C GLU A 728 -8.90 61.25 25.65
N PRO A 729 -7.94 61.15 26.64
CA PRO A 729 -7.66 59.92 27.35
C PRO A 729 -8.97 59.41 27.96
N GLU A 730 -9.46 58.25 27.54
CA GLU A 730 -10.61 57.61 28.21
C GLU A 730 -10.36 57.67 29.72
N PRO A 731 -11.29 58.27 30.50
CA PRO A 731 -11.13 58.28 31.94
C PRO A 731 -11.01 56.83 32.41
N PRO A 732 -10.17 56.55 33.45
CA PRO A 732 -9.97 55.18 33.93
C PRO A 732 -11.33 54.57 34.22
N ARG A 733 -11.70 53.55 33.44
CA ARG A 733 -12.94 52.81 33.65
C ARG A 733 -12.94 52.30 35.07
N LYS A 734 -13.76 52.91 35.94
CA LYS A 734 -14.10 52.34 37.24
C LYS A 734 -14.50 50.91 37.00
N ALA A 735 -13.80 49.98 37.61
CA ALA A 735 -14.12 48.59 37.59
C ALA A 735 -15.62 48.42 37.88
N ALA A 736 -16.39 48.07 36.88
CA ALA A 736 -17.80 47.73 37.06
C ALA A 736 -17.88 46.51 38.01
N PRO A 737 -18.81 46.49 38.95
CA PRO A 737 -18.99 45.30 39.77
C PRO A 737 -19.23 44.09 38.89
N PRO A 738 -18.75 42.88 39.25
CA PRO A 738 -18.91 41.70 38.46
C PRO A 738 -20.41 41.51 38.16
N LYS A 739 -20.77 41.61 36.86
CA LYS A 739 -22.10 41.24 36.38
C LYS A 739 -22.28 39.75 36.66
N ALA A 740 -23.39 39.43 37.34
CA ALA A 740 -23.86 38.08 37.47
C ALA A 740 -23.85 37.39 36.10
N PRO A 741 -23.52 36.12 36.02
CA PRO A 741 -23.44 35.41 34.75
C PRO A 741 -24.77 35.52 34.02
N ARG A 742 -24.79 36.17 32.86
CA ARG A 742 -25.92 36.09 31.94
C ARG A 742 -25.99 34.64 31.45
N ALA A 743 -27.15 34.02 31.70
CA ALA A 743 -27.52 32.78 31.09
C ALA A 743 -27.35 32.89 29.56
N PRO A 744 -26.88 31.85 28.86
CA PRO A 744 -26.82 31.82 27.39
C PRO A 744 -28.22 32.12 26.87
N LEU A 745 -28.34 32.99 25.86
CA LEU A 745 -29.55 33.10 25.07
C LEU A 745 -29.73 31.72 24.39
N GLU A 746 -30.69 30.94 24.90
CA GLU A 746 -31.25 29.82 24.20
C GLU A 746 -31.91 30.35 22.92
N GLU A 747 -31.36 30.01 21.77
CA GLU A 747 -32.12 29.96 20.52
C GLU A 747 -33.17 28.88 20.72
N VAL A 748 -34.43 29.30 20.93
CA VAL A 748 -35.57 28.39 21.09
C VAL A 748 -35.82 27.71 19.77
N MET A 749 -35.32 26.49 19.61
CA MET A 749 -35.74 25.59 18.52
C MET A 749 -37.23 25.25 18.70
N PRO A 750 -38.02 25.11 17.63
CA PRO A 750 -39.42 24.71 17.72
C PRO A 750 -39.55 23.34 18.38
N ALA A 751 -40.54 23.17 19.22
CA ALA A 751 -40.77 22.00 20.06
C ALA A 751 -40.79 20.66 19.30
N SER A 752 -41.18 20.69 18.00
CA SER A 752 -41.16 19.50 17.12
C SER A 752 -39.78 18.96 16.77
N GLU A 753 -38.72 19.80 16.78
CA GLU A 753 -37.36 19.33 16.49
C GLU A 753 -36.66 18.77 17.71
N VAL A 754 -37.02 19.28 18.92
CA VAL A 754 -36.52 18.76 20.20
C VAL A 754 -37.08 17.36 20.48
N GLU A 755 -38.35 17.11 20.16
CA GLU A 755 -38.96 15.77 20.29
C GLU A 755 -38.36 14.78 19.29
N ALA A 756 -38.08 15.20 18.07
CA ALA A 756 -37.45 14.34 17.05
C ALA A 756 -35.99 13.96 17.43
N ALA A 757 -35.22 14.92 17.95
CA ALA A 757 -33.83 14.68 18.39
C ALA A 757 -33.80 13.78 19.64
N SER A 758 -34.75 13.98 20.60
CA SER A 758 -34.87 13.16 21.80
C SER A 758 -35.27 11.70 21.44
N ALA A 759 -36.20 11.53 20.51
CA ALA A 759 -36.63 10.20 20.04
C ALA A 759 -35.51 9.45 19.27
N ALA A 760 -34.69 10.18 18.52
CA ALA A 760 -33.52 9.60 17.85
C ALA A 760 -32.42 9.17 18.83
N ALA A 761 -32.13 9.99 19.85
CA ALA A 761 -31.18 9.67 20.90
C ALA A 761 -31.63 8.47 21.76
N ALA A 762 -32.94 8.38 22.06
CA ALA A 762 -33.51 7.24 22.80
C ALA A 762 -33.42 5.93 21.99
N ARG A 763 -33.60 5.95 20.65
CA ARG A 763 -33.44 4.79 19.80
C ARG A 763 -31.98 4.31 19.70
N ALA A 764 -31.03 5.24 19.55
CA ALA A 764 -29.61 4.92 19.55
C ALA A 764 -29.14 4.32 20.89
N ALA A 765 -29.65 4.83 22.03
CA ALA A 765 -29.35 4.28 23.35
C ALA A 765 -29.96 2.88 23.54
N SER A 766 -31.15 2.62 22.99
CA SER A 766 -31.80 1.31 23.05
C SER A 766 -31.06 0.27 22.19
N GLU A 767 -30.59 0.65 21.01
CA GLU A 767 -29.79 -0.24 20.13
C GLU A 767 -28.42 -0.55 20.77
N ALA A 768 -27.76 0.43 21.38
CA ALA A 768 -26.51 0.21 22.10
C ALA A 768 -26.68 -0.71 23.32
N ALA A 769 -27.81 -0.58 24.06
CA ALA A 769 -28.13 -1.47 25.17
C ALA A 769 -28.46 -2.90 24.72
N ALA A 770 -29.12 -3.06 23.59
CA ALA A 770 -29.39 -4.38 22.99
C ALA A 770 -28.10 -5.10 22.55
N VAL A 771 -27.15 -4.38 21.96
CA VAL A 771 -25.84 -4.93 21.59
C VAL A 771 -25.01 -5.29 22.83
N ALA A 772 -25.06 -4.49 23.89
CA ALA A 772 -24.38 -4.79 25.17
C ALA A 772 -25.01 -5.99 25.89
N SER A 773 -26.32 -6.15 25.85
CA SER A 773 -27.03 -7.31 26.41
C SER A 773 -26.72 -8.60 25.63
N ALA A 774 -26.61 -8.56 24.29
CA ALA A 774 -26.23 -9.71 23.48
C ALA A 774 -24.79 -10.17 23.74
N ALA A 775 -23.86 -9.24 24.04
CA ALA A 775 -22.49 -9.58 24.43
C ALA A 775 -22.38 -10.17 25.86
N SER A 776 -23.28 -9.80 26.78
CA SER A 776 -23.29 -10.32 28.16
C SER A 776 -23.87 -11.73 28.31
N THR A 777 -24.75 -12.17 27.39
CA THR A 777 -25.35 -13.52 27.44
C THR A 777 -24.48 -14.62 26.84
N ALA A 778 -23.34 -14.28 26.21
CA ALA A 778 -22.40 -15.25 25.65
C ALA A 778 -21.36 -15.80 26.67
N SER A 779 -21.38 -15.39 27.94
CA SER A 779 -20.35 -15.71 28.94
C SER A 779 -20.80 -16.62 30.09
N ALA A 780 -21.92 -17.35 30.01
CA ALA A 780 -22.33 -18.28 31.07
C ALA A 780 -23.00 -19.53 30.54
N ALA A 781 -22.24 -20.65 30.43
CA ALA A 781 -22.80 -21.99 30.37
C ALA A 781 -22.00 -22.95 31.25
N PRO A 782 -22.66 -23.72 32.14
CA PRO A 782 -22.05 -24.77 32.97
C PRO A 782 -22.05 -26.12 32.22
N PRO A 783 -21.31 -27.15 32.73
CA PRO A 783 -20.99 -28.34 31.96
C PRO A 783 -22.10 -29.39 31.91
N ALA A 784 -22.21 -30.06 30.78
CA ALA A 784 -23.19 -31.06 30.49
C ALA A 784 -22.70 -32.47 30.65
N SER A 785 -23.62 -33.35 31.02
CA SER A 785 -23.48 -34.81 30.96
C SER A 785 -24.54 -35.40 30.03
N GLY A 786 -24.17 -36.42 29.23
CA GLY A 786 -25.10 -37.47 28.72
C GLY A 786 -25.49 -37.47 27.25
N VAL A 787 -25.06 -38.48 26.55
CA VAL A 787 -25.33 -39.03 25.21
C VAL A 787 -26.70 -39.81 25.26
N PRO A 788 -27.46 -40.26 24.19
CA PRO A 788 -27.21 -40.29 22.75
C PRO A 788 -28.47 -40.13 21.80
N PHE A 789 -28.18 -40.25 20.51
CA PHE A 789 -28.99 -40.73 19.35
C PHE A 789 -29.53 -39.70 18.32
N ALA A 790 -29.16 -40.01 17.06
CA ALA A 790 -29.46 -39.40 15.78
C ALA A 790 -30.86 -39.77 15.23
N PRO A 791 -31.31 -39.43 14.00
CA PRO A 791 -30.74 -38.62 12.89
C PRO A 791 -31.75 -37.67 12.18
N GLY A 792 -31.28 -36.87 11.24
CA GLY A 792 -32.13 -36.29 10.21
C GLY A 792 -31.77 -34.89 9.70
N GLY A 793 -31.24 -34.87 8.49
CA GLY A 793 -30.65 -33.81 7.71
C GLY A 793 -31.36 -32.50 7.47
N ALA A 794 -30.59 -31.51 7.21
CA ALA A 794 -30.83 -30.50 6.18
C ALA A 794 -29.57 -29.61 6.08
N SER A 795 -29.09 -29.42 4.86
CA SER A 795 -27.87 -28.71 4.48
C SER A 795 -28.02 -27.18 4.59
N ALA A 796 -27.05 -26.52 5.19
CA ALA A 796 -26.78 -25.08 5.03
C ALA A 796 -25.37 -24.89 4.45
N PRO A 797 -25.10 -23.84 3.65
CA PRO A 797 -23.88 -23.73 2.85
C PRO A 797 -22.67 -23.31 3.69
N ALA A 798 -21.55 -23.98 3.41
CA ALA A 798 -20.26 -23.77 4.06
C ALA A 798 -19.58 -22.47 3.60
N LEU A 799 -19.02 -21.73 4.57
CA LEU A 799 -18.01 -20.68 4.37
C LEU A 799 -16.69 -21.30 3.90
N PRO A 800 -15.89 -20.59 3.09
CA PRO A 800 -14.63 -21.13 2.59
C PRO A 800 -13.59 -21.24 3.70
N PRO A 801 -12.71 -22.26 3.68
CA PRO A 801 -11.73 -22.51 4.72
C PRO A 801 -10.57 -21.52 4.66
N LEU A 802 -10.13 -21.08 5.83
CA LEU A 802 -8.88 -20.38 6.09
C LEU A 802 -7.69 -21.24 5.63
N LEU A 803 -6.69 -20.60 5.06
CA LEU A 803 -5.45 -21.20 4.57
C LEU A 803 -4.76 -22.04 5.65
N PRO A 804 -4.25 -23.23 5.32
CA PRO A 804 -3.49 -24.04 6.24
C PRO A 804 -2.10 -23.47 6.51
N PRO A 805 -1.52 -23.71 7.70
CA PRO A 805 -0.18 -23.24 8.06
C PRO A 805 0.90 -23.90 7.20
N MET A 806 1.97 -23.16 6.92
CA MET A 806 3.14 -23.61 6.16
C MET A 806 3.83 -24.79 6.88
N PRO A 807 4.25 -25.85 6.19
CA PRO A 807 5.05 -26.91 6.78
C PRO A 807 6.48 -26.45 7.04
N GLN A 808 7.00 -26.83 8.18
CA GLN A 808 8.37 -26.63 8.64
C GLN A 808 9.36 -27.31 7.69
N SER A 809 10.44 -26.60 7.36
CA SER A 809 11.61 -27.12 6.63
C SER A 809 12.29 -28.24 7.42
N ALA A 810 12.51 -29.37 6.75
CA ALA A 810 13.31 -30.47 7.25
C ALA A 810 14.80 -30.09 7.42
N PRO A 811 15.51 -30.66 8.40
CA PRO A 811 16.90 -30.32 8.65
C PRO A 811 17.82 -30.88 7.54
N LEU A 812 18.79 -30.06 7.12
CA LEU A 812 19.89 -30.45 6.24
C LEU A 812 20.82 -31.47 6.92
N PRO A 813 21.39 -32.43 6.19
CA PRO A 813 22.38 -33.35 6.73
C PRO A 813 23.71 -32.63 7.05
N PRO A 814 24.50 -33.13 8.01
CA PRO A 814 25.72 -32.48 8.50
C PRO A 814 26.82 -32.49 7.41
N ALA A 815 27.45 -31.34 7.23
CA ALA A 815 28.63 -31.20 6.37
C ALA A 815 29.81 -31.97 6.90
N ALA A 816 30.51 -32.69 6.04
CA ALA A 816 31.74 -33.41 6.33
C ALA A 816 32.86 -32.44 6.71
N GLN A 817 33.60 -32.79 7.76
CA GLN A 817 34.81 -32.08 8.20
C GLN A 817 35.96 -32.31 7.18
N PRO A 818 36.75 -31.27 6.84
CA PRO A 818 38.01 -31.49 6.14
C PRO A 818 39.12 -31.79 7.13
N GLY A 819 39.81 -32.92 6.87
CA GLY A 819 40.97 -33.36 7.61
C GLY A 819 42.18 -32.48 7.38
N SER A 820 42.98 -32.38 8.41
CA SER A 820 44.26 -31.72 8.51
C SER A 820 45.35 -32.36 7.65
N SER A 821 46.11 -31.58 6.90
CA SER A 821 47.54 -31.73 6.75
C SER A 821 48.14 -30.57 5.93
N LEU A 822 49.04 -29.84 6.58
CA LEU A 822 49.99 -28.92 5.94
C LEU A 822 51.11 -29.74 5.34
N PRO A 823 51.83 -29.25 4.27
CA PRO A 823 53.15 -28.73 4.53
C PRO A 823 53.47 -27.36 3.92
N ASN A 824 54.43 -26.73 4.60
CA ASN A 824 55.14 -25.51 4.23
C ASN A 824 55.89 -25.68 2.90
N ASP A 825 55.94 -24.63 2.08
CA ASP A 825 57.16 -24.26 1.38
C ASP A 825 57.13 -22.77 0.99
N ASN A 826 58.18 -22.10 1.46
CA ASN A 826 58.60 -20.77 1.11
C ASN A 826 59.30 -20.75 -0.24
N ALA A 827 58.97 -19.84 -1.17
CA ALA A 827 59.91 -19.14 -2.05
C ALA A 827 59.28 -17.95 -2.75
N PRO A 828 60.01 -16.89 -3.06
CA PRO A 828 59.45 -15.62 -3.56
C PRO A 828 59.45 -15.58 -5.09
N MET A 829 58.38 -14.96 -5.68
CA MET A 829 58.40 -14.66 -7.12
C MET A 829 58.37 -13.15 -7.34
N SER A 830 59.29 -12.77 -8.26
CA SER A 830 59.56 -11.47 -8.84
C SER A 830 58.45 -10.97 -9.80
N PRO A 831 58.45 -9.66 -10.13
CA PRO A 831 57.31 -8.98 -10.74
C PRO A 831 57.27 -9.12 -12.27
N THR A 832 56.05 -9.14 -12.82
CA THR A 832 55.76 -9.06 -14.25
C THR A 832 55.62 -7.63 -14.77
N PRO A 833 56.01 -7.31 -16.01
CA PRO A 833 56.10 -5.95 -16.53
C PRO A 833 54.76 -5.43 -17.12
N THR A 834 54.64 -4.12 -17.09
CA THR A 834 53.61 -3.30 -17.76
C THR A 834 53.87 -3.26 -19.28
N PRO A 835 52.81 -3.22 -20.12
CA PRO A 835 52.98 -2.81 -21.52
C PRO A 835 52.73 -1.31 -21.71
N ASP A 836 53.58 -0.77 -22.59
CA ASP A 836 53.73 0.62 -23.00
C ASP A 836 52.53 1.28 -23.65
N ALA A 837 52.46 2.59 -23.48
CA ALA A 837 51.64 3.50 -24.24
C ALA A 837 52.26 3.82 -25.62
N PRO A 838 51.47 4.07 -26.67
CA PRO A 838 51.97 4.74 -27.84
C PRO A 838 51.77 6.25 -27.82
N ALA A 839 52.79 6.88 -28.35
CA ALA A 839 53.00 8.34 -28.41
C ALA A 839 52.12 9.07 -29.41
N ALA A 840 52.11 10.38 -29.20
CA ALA A 840 51.42 11.41 -29.98
C ALA A 840 52.02 11.60 -31.39
N GLY A 841 51.20 12.05 -32.29
CA GLY A 841 51.46 12.76 -33.51
C GLY A 841 50.17 13.27 -34.06
N GLY A 842 49.90 14.43 -34.24
CA GLY A 842 50.38 15.64 -34.77
C GLY A 842 49.58 16.05 -36.01
N SER A 843 48.91 17.22 -35.88
CA SER A 843 48.50 18.15 -36.97
C SER A 843 47.52 17.70 -38.07
N ASN A 844 46.33 18.25 -38.04
CA ASN A 844 45.85 19.44 -38.78
C ASN A 844 44.47 19.86 -38.29
#